data_a80feeb4278f0aa83d8ae3309b129353
#
_entry.id   a80feeb4278f0aa83d8ae3309b129353
#
_cell.length_a   1.000
_cell.length_b   1.000
_cell.length_c   1.000
_cell.angle_alpha   90.00
_cell.angle_beta   90.00
_cell.angle_gamma   90.00
#
_symmetry.space_group_name_H-M   'P 1'
#
loop_
_entity.id
_entity.type
_entity.pdbx_description
1 polymer ?
#
loop_
_entity_poly.entity_id
_entity_poly.type
_entity_poly.pdbx_seq_one_letter_code
_entity_poly.pdbx_strand_id
1 'polypeptide(L)'
;VISKTVDAVVEKFGAEFKELANDGVRQVALFWRETDGPANEFQEFCVTQFVAKDEERLALLERFRKNWEAIVGHRVALTRTLRLETDLDEKPPMAVDLLFSGFDPFDQLSEDIYRSKIAFVALLNFPESKTADAKKTRREWAQKRLTQSLLLRIPGGVNQARTAAYAAAEDYSIKYNIHTSALRDSNGEQPFPDGPALISHWGLRDHIKSLYVDPVNNLERQRLILKVMERILRQEIPAVVIDNGQIKWNPITNNIAAAGPDAIVSDREADVRYEKLLSIFRAEQGADQYSPRFPTHISRKFDYEREIPVDEVRRLLVEVVSNPIAKDVGKIISKRLGRSLEPFDIWYDGFKVRSTVDTDALDAKLKALYPNAQAFQDGLPQILGRLGFDAETANYLVAHIVVDSSRGAGHAMGAGMRSDAARLRTRIGPDGMDYKGYNIAIHELGHCVEQVFTLNKVDSTLMMGVPNTAFTEAFAFLFQERDLDLLGMQAEDAALQKALRSVDLYWMTFEIAGVSLLDIAVWEWMYQNPDATAAQLREFTVAKAIEIWNKYFAPVIGVKDSPILAIYSHMIVYGLYLPDYAIGHLVHAQIEAQIEGRNLATEMERMCVQGRLTPAEWMKGAVGAPLATKPLIDAAKAGLKLLKKKW
;
A
#
# COMPACT_ATOMS: atom_id res chain seq x y z
N VAL A 1 8.27 -0.74 -42.31
CA VAL A 1 9.34 -1.51 -41.65
C VAL A 1 8.79 -2.82 -41.12
N ILE A 2 7.77 -2.81 -40.23
CA ILE A 2 7.23 -4.01 -39.55
C ILE A 2 6.87 -5.14 -40.53
N SER A 3 6.04 -4.88 -41.53
CA SER A 3 5.62 -5.92 -42.51
C SER A 3 6.81 -6.56 -43.23
N LYS A 4 7.73 -5.74 -43.73
CA LYS A 4 8.95 -6.24 -44.38
C LYS A 4 9.83 -7.09 -43.44
N THR A 5 9.90 -6.72 -42.16
CA THR A 5 10.63 -7.49 -41.15
C THR A 5 9.96 -8.83 -40.87
N VAL A 6 8.63 -8.85 -40.77
CA VAL A 6 7.86 -10.10 -40.60
C VAL A 6 8.08 -11.01 -41.83
N ASP A 7 7.97 -10.47 -43.04
CA ASP A 7 8.18 -11.23 -44.29
C ASP A 7 9.61 -11.84 -44.34
N ALA A 8 10.64 -11.08 -43.92
CA ALA A 8 12.01 -11.58 -43.85
C ALA A 8 12.22 -12.69 -42.79
N VAL A 9 11.53 -12.60 -41.64
CA VAL A 9 11.56 -13.68 -40.64
C VAL A 9 10.85 -14.94 -41.17
N VAL A 10 9.71 -14.77 -41.85
CA VAL A 10 8.95 -15.87 -42.45
C VAL A 10 9.71 -16.53 -43.58
N GLU A 11 10.38 -15.75 -44.45
CA GLU A 11 11.24 -16.26 -45.50
C GLU A 11 12.37 -17.15 -44.95
N LYS A 12 12.97 -16.75 -43.82
CA LYS A 12 14.09 -17.49 -43.21
C LYS A 12 13.65 -18.72 -42.43
N PHE A 13 12.55 -18.67 -41.70
CA PHE A 13 12.16 -19.70 -40.72
C PHE A 13 10.94 -20.55 -41.12
N GLY A 14 10.11 -20.05 -42.03
CA GLY A 14 8.92 -20.76 -42.50
C GLY A 14 7.61 -20.00 -42.25
N ALA A 15 6.61 -20.29 -43.08
CA ALA A 15 5.31 -19.63 -43.03
C ALA A 15 4.50 -19.95 -41.77
N GLU A 16 4.75 -21.07 -41.13
CA GLU A 16 4.15 -21.50 -39.87
C GLU A 16 4.45 -20.57 -38.70
N PHE A 17 5.56 -19.81 -38.75
CA PHE A 17 5.94 -18.86 -37.72
C PHE A 17 5.41 -17.44 -37.94
N LYS A 18 4.57 -17.22 -38.97
CA LYS A 18 4.10 -15.87 -39.36
C LYS A 18 3.37 -15.14 -38.23
N GLU A 19 2.52 -15.85 -37.47
CA GLU A 19 1.80 -15.23 -36.35
C GLU A 19 2.75 -14.84 -35.21
N LEU A 20 3.61 -15.76 -34.79
CA LEU A 20 4.60 -15.51 -33.74
C LEU A 20 5.55 -14.36 -34.14
N ALA A 21 6.04 -14.35 -35.38
CA ALA A 21 6.89 -13.29 -35.90
C ALA A 21 6.18 -11.93 -35.93
N ASN A 22 4.92 -11.90 -36.42
CA ASN A 22 4.14 -10.66 -36.44
C ASN A 22 3.94 -10.08 -35.04
N ASP A 23 3.57 -10.89 -34.08
CA ASP A 23 3.30 -10.43 -32.72
C ASP A 23 4.60 -10.00 -32.01
N GLY A 24 5.69 -10.77 -32.14
CA GLY A 24 7.00 -10.42 -31.58
C GLY A 24 7.62 -9.16 -32.21
N VAL A 25 7.63 -9.06 -33.54
CA VAL A 25 8.15 -7.87 -34.24
C VAL A 25 7.37 -6.61 -33.87
N ARG A 26 6.04 -6.68 -33.77
CA ARG A 26 5.22 -5.56 -33.33
C ARG A 26 5.51 -5.15 -31.88
N GLN A 27 5.70 -6.12 -30.99
CA GLN A 27 6.04 -5.86 -29.59
C GLN A 27 7.40 -5.19 -29.44
N VAL A 28 8.41 -5.61 -30.21
CA VAL A 28 9.71 -4.92 -30.26
C VAL A 28 9.57 -3.50 -30.80
N ALA A 29 8.80 -3.31 -31.89
CA ALA A 29 8.62 -2.02 -32.53
C ALA A 29 7.99 -0.94 -31.62
N LEU A 30 7.17 -1.34 -30.63
CA LEU A 30 6.60 -0.41 -29.65
C LEU A 30 7.65 0.28 -28.78
N PHE A 31 8.80 -0.36 -28.58
CA PHE A 31 9.84 0.11 -27.67
C PHE A 31 11.15 0.46 -28.38
N TRP A 32 11.28 0.14 -29.68
CA TRP A 32 12.47 0.48 -30.47
C TRP A 32 12.51 1.98 -30.76
N ARG A 33 13.62 2.63 -30.38
CA ARG A 33 13.85 4.06 -30.59
C ARG A 33 14.99 4.27 -31.58
N GLU A 34 15.13 5.48 -32.10
CA GLU A 34 16.25 5.84 -32.99
C GLU A 34 17.63 5.56 -32.37
N THR A 35 17.74 5.72 -31.04
CA THR A 35 18.95 5.40 -30.28
C THR A 35 19.29 3.91 -30.25
N ASP A 36 18.35 3.02 -30.58
CA ASP A 36 18.59 1.57 -30.66
C ASP A 36 19.11 1.13 -32.02
N GLY A 37 18.98 1.97 -33.03
CA GLY A 37 19.45 1.78 -34.39
C GLY A 37 18.40 2.08 -35.46
N PRO A 38 18.87 2.28 -36.71
CA PRO A 38 17.98 2.55 -37.85
C PRO A 38 17.14 1.33 -38.26
N ALA A 39 16.21 1.53 -39.19
CA ALA A 39 15.25 0.52 -39.62
C ALA A 39 15.87 -0.78 -40.19
N ASN A 40 17.04 -0.70 -40.80
CA ASN A 40 17.75 -1.89 -41.26
C ASN A 40 18.33 -2.72 -40.11
N GLU A 41 18.86 -2.07 -39.08
CA GLU A 41 19.36 -2.76 -37.85
C GLU A 41 18.18 -3.39 -37.08
N PHE A 42 17.01 -2.72 -37.02
CA PHE A 42 15.79 -3.30 -36.47
C PHE A 42 15.41 -4.61 -37.18
N GLN A 43 15.39 -4.59 -38.52
CA GLN A 43 15.07 -5.78 -39.32
C GLN A 43 16.12 -6.88 -39.11
N GLU A 44 17.40 -6.55 -39.19
CA GLU A 44 18.51 -7.49 -38.96
C GLU A 44 18.43 -8.13 -37.58
N PHE A 45 18.18 -7.31 -36.53
CA PHE A 45 18.00 -7.78 -35.17
C PHE A 45 16.85 -8.80 -35.07
N CYS A 46 15.67 -8.46 -35.58
CA CYS A 46 14.52 -9.35 -35.52
C CYS A 46 14.75 -10.67 -36.26
N VAL A 47 15.37 -10.63 -37.45
CA VAL A 47 15.68 -11.84 -38.23
C VAL A 47 16.78 -12.68 -37.58
N THR A 48 17.73 -12.05 -36.87
CA THR A 48 18.86 -12.75 -36.27
C THR A 48 18.51 -13.34 -34.90
N GLN A 49 17.70 -12.63 -34.12
CA GLN A 49 17.38 -13.01 -32.73
C GLN A 49 16.06 -13.79 -32.60
N PHE A 50 15.31 -13.99 -33.69
CA PHE A 50 14.10 -14.80 -33.66
C PHE A 50 14.44 -16.29 -33.45
N VAL A 51 13.77 -16.94 -32.51
CA VAL A 51 13.95 -18.34 -32.15
C VAL A 51 12.69 -19.11 -32.57
N ALA A 52 12.81 -19.89 -33.65
CA ALA A 52 11.70 -20.60 -34.25
C ALA A 52 11.26 -21.83 -33.44
N LYS A 53 12.23 -22.69 -33.06
CA LYS A 53 11.94 -23.95 -32.41
C LYS A 53 11.48 -23.80 -30.97
N ASP A 54 10.45 -24.53 -30.57
CA ASP A 54 9.87 -24.43 -29.24
C ASP A 54 10.82 -24.87 -28.14
N GLU A 55 11.62 -25.91 -28.36
CA GLU A 55 12.65 -26.37 -27.41
C GLU A 55 13.72 -25.29 -27.15
N GLU A 56 14.14 -24.58 -28.20
CA GLU A 56 15.11 -23.47 -28.10
C GLU A 56 14.50 -22.27 -27.36
N ARG A 57 13.20 -21.95 -27.60
CA ARG A 57 12.47 -20.91 -26.84
C ARG A 57 12.32 -21.30 -25.37
N LEU A 58 12.09 -22.58 -25.06
CA LEU A 58 12.04 -23.03 -23.67
C LEU A 58 13.40 -22.85 -22.98
N ALA A 59 14.49 -23.24 -23.65
CA ALA A 59 15.84 -23.02 -23.14
C ALA A 59 16.16 -21.54 -22.96
N LEU A 60 15.70 -20.67 -23.87
CA LEU A 60 15.83 -19.23 -23.75
C LEU A 60 15.04 -18.69 -22.54
N LEU A 61 13.79 -19.14 -22.31
CA LEU A 61 12.98 -18.74 -21.16
C LEU A 61 13.67 -19.10 -19.83
N GLU A 62 14.26 -20.30 -19.74
CA GLU A 62 14.99 -20.73 -18.55
C GLU A 62 16.27 -19.89 -18.30
N ARG A 63 16.96 -19.43 -19.35
CA ARG A 63 18.09 -18.49 -19.22
C ARG A 63 17.59 -17.13 -18.70
N PHE A 64 16.48 -16.62 -19.23
CA PHE A 64 15.84 -15.41 -18.69
C PHE A 64 15.44 -15.59 -17.23
N ARG A 65 14.76 -16.67 -16.89
CA ARG A 65 14.34 -16.95 -15.50
C ARG A 65 15.53 -16.87 -14.54
N LYS A 66 16.61 -17.59 -14.84
CA LYS A 66 17.81 -17.65 -13.99
C LYS A 66 18.48 -16.27 -13.85
N ASN A 67 18.70 -15.58 -14.97
CA ASN A 67 19.40 -14.30 -14.97
C ASN A 67 18.51 -13.19 -14.38
N TRP A 68 17.20 -13.24 -14.61
CA TRP A 68 16.25 -12.28 -14.05
C TRP A 68 16.17 -12.39 -12.53
N GLU A 69 16.12 -13.62 -12.00
CA GLU A 69 16.21 -13.87 -10.55
C GLU A 69 17.49 -13.27 -9.96
N ALA A 70 18.63 -13.45 -10.61
CA ALA A 70 19.88 -12.87 -10.15
C ALA A 70 19.86 -11.32 -10.17
N ILE A 71 19.37 -10.70 -11.25
CA ILE A 71 19.25 -9.24 -11.36
C ILE A 71 18.35 -8.68 -10.26
N VAL A 72 17.16 -9.24 -10.11
CA VAL A 72 16.18 -8.79 -9.09
C VAL A 72 16.73 -9.01 -7.68
N GLY A 73 17.34 -10.18 -7.43
CA GLY A 73 17.89 -10.54 -6.13
C GLY A 73 19.03 -9.61 -5.70
N HIS A 74 19.99 -9.37 -6.57
CA HIS A 74 21.10 -8.45 -6.27
C HIS A 74 20.61 -7.01 -6.11
N ARG A 75 19.60 -6.57 -6.88
CA ARG A 75 18.98 -5.27 -6.69
C ARG A 75 18.40 -5.13 -5.27
N VAL A 76 17.57 -6.10 -4.85
CA VAL A 76 16.95 -6.08 -3.52
C VAL A 76 18.03 -6.10 -2.42
N ALA A 77 19.03 -6.97 -2.53
CA ALA A 77 20.11 -7.08 -1.56
C ALA A 77 20.95 -5.80 -1.46
N LEU A 78 21.28 -5.16 -2.58
CA LEU A 78 22.04 -3.90 -2.59
C LEU A 78 21.22 -2.75 -2.01
N THR A 79 19.95 -2.58 -2.43
CA THR A 79 19.05 -1.57 -1.87
C THR A 79 18.94 -1.72 -0.36
N ARG A 80 18.77 -2.94 0.13
CA ARG A 80 18.74 -3.24 1.57
C ARG A 80 20.02 -2.83 2.27
N THR A 81 21.19 -3.11 1.67
CA THR A 81 22.49 -2.74 2.23
C THR A 81 22.67 -1.23 2.32
N LEU A 82 22.29 -0.49 1.27
CA LEU A 82 22.40 0.97 1.25
C LEU A 82 21.48 1.67 2.26
N ARG A 83 20.39 1.02 2.64
CA ARG A 83 19.40 1.53 3.61
C ARG A 83 19.60 1.02 5.05
N LEU A 84 20.59 0.16 5.28
CA LEU A 84 20.73 -0.54 6.56
C LEU A 84 20.80 0.43 7.75
N GLU A 85 21.66 1.45 7.69
CA GLU A 85 21.90 2.41 8.76
C GLU A 85 20.71 3.36 9.01
N THR A 86 19.84 3.54 8.01
CA THR A 86 18.63 4.36 8.15
C THR A 86 17.42 3.55 8.61
N ASP A 87 17.35 2.28 8.24
CA ASP A 87 16.20 1.42 8.52
C ASP A 87 16.30 0.73 9.89
N LEU A 88 17.52 0.42 10.36
CA LEU A 88 17.71 -0.27 11.64
C LEU A 88 17.97 0.69 12.81
N ASP A 89 17.54 0.29 14.00
CA ASP A 89 17.65 1.11 15.21
C ASP A 89 18.88 0.74 16.07
N GLU A 90 20.03 0.61 15.42
CA GLU A 90 21.29 0.29 16.12
C GLU A 90 22.02 1.54 16.60
N LYS A 91 22.08 2.57 15.77
CA LYS A 91 22.74 3.86 16.05
C LYS A 91 22.13 4.99 15.22
N PRO A 92 22.23 6.26 15.65
CA PRO A 92 21.74 7.40 14.86
C PRO A 92 22.42 7.44 13.48
N PRO A 93 21.68 7.62 12.38
CA PRO A 93 22.25 7.69 11.05
C PRO A 93 23.07 8.98 10.87
N MET A 94 24.16 8.88 10.14
CA MET A 94 24.96 10.03 9.71
C MET A 94 24.38 10.64 8.42
N ALA A 95 24.78 11.87 8.09
CA ALA A 95 24.36 12.52 6.86
C ALA A 95 24.68 11.72 5.59
N VAL A 96 25.79 10.98 5.57
CA VAL A 96 26.17 10.12 4.46
C VAL A 96 25.24 8.91 4.32
N ASP A 97 24.73 8.37 5.41
CA ASP A 97 23.79 7.23 5.38
C ASP A 97 22.45 7.64 4.72
N LEU A 98 22.02 8.89 4.96
CA LEU A 98 20.84 9.46 4.27
C LEU A 98 21.08 9.58 2.75
N LEU A 99 22.29 9.92 2.31
CA LEU A 99 22.62 9.95 0.89
C LEU A 99 22.62 8.55 0.27
N PHE A 100 23.19 7.54 0.95
CA PHE A 100 23.16 6.17 0.46
C PHE A 100 21.73 5.60 0.44
N SER A 101 20.91 5.88 1.43
CA SER A 101 19.53 5.40 1.47
C SER A 101 18.64 6.00 0.36
N GLY A 102 18.98 7.21 -0.09
CA GLY A 102 18.31 7.89 -1.21
C GLY A 102 18.87 7.54 -2.60
N PHE A 103 19.98 6.78 -2.66
CA PHE A 103 20.61 6.40 -3.92
C PHE A 103 20.01 5.09 -4.47
N ASP A 104 19.44 5.13 -5.68
CA ASP A 104 19.04 3.92 -6.42
C ASP A 104 20.05 3.63 -7.54
N PRO A 105 20.93 2.63 -7.35
CA PRO A 105 21.92 2.26 -8.36
C PRO A 105 21.30 1.66 -9.62
N PHE A 106 20.02 1.35 -9.60
CA PHE A 106 19.28 0.68 -10.68
C PHE A 106 18.31 1.58 -11.44
N ASP A 107 18.32 2.89 -11.19
CA ASP A 107 17.50 3.87 -11.93
C ASP A 107 17.69 3.74 -13.45
N GLN A 108 18.89 3.38 -13.90
CA GLN A 108 19.23 3.16 -15.30
C GLN A 108 19.01 1.72 -15.79
N LEU A 109 18.72 0.77 -14.89
CA LEU A 109 18.67 -0.66 -15.24
C LEU A 109 17.69 -0.95 -16.39
N SER A 110 16.52 -0.35 -16.35
CA SER A 110 15.51 -0.51 -17.42
C SER A 110 16.08 -0.08 -18.78
N GLU A 111 16.70 1.09 -18.86
CA GLU A 111 17.28 1.59 -20.11
C GLU A 111 18.49 0.74 -20.56
N ASP A 112 19.33 0.26 -19.62
CA ASP A 112 20.48 -0.59 -19.93
C ASP A 112 20.09 -1.95 -20.50
N ILE A 113 19.01 -2.55 -19.98
CA ILE A 113 18.45 -3.81 -20.50
C ILE A 113 17.96 -3.62 -21.95
N TYR A 114 17.41 -2.45 -22.28
CA TYR A 114 17.02 -2.10 -23.65
C TYR A 114 18.23 -1.79 -24.53
N ARG A 115 19.16 -0.99 -24.06
CA ARG A 115 20.38 -0.62 -24.80
C ARG A 115 21.24 -1.85 -25.12
N SER A 116 21.33 -2.81 -24.21
CA SER A 116 21.97 -4.10 -24.43
C SER A 116 21.17 -5.07 -25.32
N LYS A 117 19.98 -4.67 -25.79
CA LYS A 117 19.04 -5.46 -26.59
C LYS A 117 18.42 -6.67 -25.85
N ILE A 118 18.73 -6.90 -24.58
CA ILE A 118 18.19 -8.02 -23.79
C ILE A 118 16.66 -7.98 -23.75
N ALA A 119 16.08 -6.80 -23.49
CA ALA A 119 14.63 -6.62 -23.46
C ALA A 119 13.98 -7.00 -24.79
N PHE A 120 14.60 -6.60 -25.91
CA PHE A 120 14.06 -6.91 -27.25
C PHE A 120 14.11 -8.39 -27.58
N VAL A 121 15.13 -9.15 -27.11
CA VAL A 121 15.15 -10.61 -27.29
C VAL A 121 13.96 -11.26 -26.59
N ALA A 122 13.62 -10.83 -25.36
CA ALA A 122 12.47 -11.35 -24.63
C ALA A 122 11.15 -10.95 -25.33
N LEU A 123 11.00 -9.67 -25.70
CA LEU A 123 9.80 -9.15 -26.35
C LEU A 123 9.54 -9.79 -27.73
N LEU A 124 10.61 -10.12 -28.48
CA LEU A 124 10.51 -10.78 -29.78
C LEU A 124 10.02 -12.22 -29.69
N ASN A 125 10.55 -12.99 -28.72
CA ASN A 125 10.38 -14.43 -28.65
C ASN A 125 9.26 -14.87 -27.70
N PHE A 126 8.78 -13.96 -26.85
CA PHE A 126 7.68 -14.19 -25.90
C PHE A 126 6.61 -13.11 -26.04
N PRO A 127 5.98 -12.98 -27.23
CA PRO A 127 4.91 -12.00 -27.40
C PRO A 127 3.72 -12.35 -26.48
N GLU A 128 2.89 -11.34 -26.22
CA GLU A 128 1.70 -11.52 -25.41
C GLU A 128 0.79 -12.59 -26.01
N SER A 129 0.52 -13.63 -25.22
CA SER A 129 -0.33 -14.73 -25.64
C SER A 129 -1.78 -14.28 -25.78
N LYS A 130 -2.42 -14.63 -26.90
CA LYS A 130 -3.86 -14.42 -27.13
C LYS A 130 -4.73 -15.41 -26.36
N THR A 131 -4.13 -16.41 -25.71
CA THR A 131 -4.85 -17.34 -24.84
C THR A 131 -5.49 -16.57 -23.69
N ALA A 132 -6.79 -16.79 -23.46
CA ALA A 132 -7.46 -16.21 -22.30
C ALA A 132 -6.78 -16.65 -20.99
N ASP A 133 -6.67 -15.76 -20.02
CA ASP A 133 -5.93 -15.99 -18.78
C ASP A 133 -6.34 -17.29 -18.08
N ALA A 134 -7.64 -17.60 -18.04
CA ALA A 134 -8.18 -18.85 -17.47
C ALA A 134 -7.68 -20.15 -18.13
N LYS A 135 -7.09 -20.06 -19.32
CA LYS A 135 -6.61 -21.21 -20.11
C LYS A 135 -5.09 -21.22 -20.27
N LYS A 136 -4.40 -20.21 -19.75
CA LYS A 136 -2.94 -20.14 -19.83
C LYS A 136 -2.28 -21.24 -19.05
N THR A 137 -1.30 -21.88 -19.67
CA THR A 137 -0.37 -22.79 -19.01
C THR A 137 0.57 -22.03 -18.05
N ARG A 138 1.22 -22.73 -17.13
CA ARG A 138 2.23 -22.15 -16.25
C ARG A 138 3.37 -21.48 -17.02
N ARG A 139 3.78 -22.07 -18.13
CA ARG A 139 4.79 -21.50 -19.04
C ARG A 139 4.32 -20.17 -19.64
N GLU A 140 3.08 -20.09 -20.13
CA GLU A 140 2.52 -18.84 -20.70
C GLU A 140 2.39 -17.76 -19.63
N TRP A 141 2.07 -18.14 -18.40
CA TRP A 141 2.10 -17.20 -17.26
C TRP A 141 3.52 -16.68 -16.98
N ALA A 142 4.52 -17.55 -16.93
CA ALA A 142 5.91 -17.15 -16.72
C ALA A 142 6.39 -16.21 -17.85
N GLN A 143 6.05 -16.50 -19.11
CA GLN A 143 6.33 -15.63 -20.25
C GLN A 143 5.64 -14.27 -20.12
N LYS A 144 4.35 -14.24 -19.76
CA LYS A 144 3.60 -13.00 -19.50
C LYS A 144 4.27 -12.16 -18.42
N ARG A 145 4.71 -12.76 -17.31
CA ARG A 145 5.37 -12.03 -16.21
C ARG A 145 6.74 -11.48 -16.59
N LEU A 146 7.52 -12.24 -17.34
CA LEU A 146 8.79 -11.76 -17.89
C LEU A 146 8.58 -10.53 -18.78
N THR A 147 7.71 -10.64 -19.76
CA THR A 147 7.49 -9.54 -20.73
C THR A 147 6.79 -8.35 -20.08
N GLN A 148 5.88 -8.56 -19.13
CA GLN A 148 5.25 -7.48 -18.37
C GLN A 148 6.29 -6.59 -17.68
N SER A 149 7.33 -7.18 -17.07
CA SER A 149 8.41 -6.41 -16.42
C SER A 149 9.20 -5.50 -17.39
N LEU A 150 9.03 -5.70 -18.69
CA LEU A 150 9.67 -4.95 -19.76
C LEU A 150 8.74 -3.94 -20.46
N LEU A 151 7.48 -3.80 -20.06
CA LEU A 151 6.53 -2.91 -20.75
C LEU A 151 6.66 -1.43 -20.41
N LEU A 152 7.56 -1.08 -19.49
CA LEU A 152 7.85 0.30 -19.10
C LEU A 152 9.32 0.62 -19.41
N ARG A 153 9.57 1.41 -20.44
CA ARG A 153 10.91 1.88 -20.81
C ARG A 153 11.08 3.36 -20.44
N ILE A 154 11.13 3.65 -19.15
CA ILE A 154 11.21 5.01 -18.62
C ILE A 154 12.71 5.36 -18.45
N PRO A 155 13.21 6.48 -19.04
CA PRO A 155 14.58 6.93 -18.86
C PRO A 155 14.93 7.24 -17.40
N GLY A 156 16.17 6.97 -16.99
CA GLY A 156 16.64 7.20 -15.63
C GLY A 156 16.46 8.64 -15.15
N GLY A 157 16.69 9.64 -16.01
CA GLY A 157 16.45 11.04 -15.64
C GLY A 157 14.99 11.36 -15.31
N VAL A 158 14.03 10.66 -15.96
CA VAL A 158 12.60 10.79 -15.64
C VAL A 158 12.29 10.10 -14.30
N ASN A 159 12.86 8.91 -14.05
CA ASN A 159 12.72 8.24 -12.76
C ASN A 159 13.31 9.08 -11.62
N GLN A 160 14.46 9.67 -11.80
CA GLN A 160 15.08 10.59 -10.82
C GLN A 160 14.21 11.81 -10.52
N ALA A 161 13.59 12.40 -11.55
CA ALA A 161 12.65 13.52 -11.35
C ALA A 161 11.39 13.08 -10.54
N ARG A 162 10.87 11.86 -10.79
CA ARG A 162 9.79 11.28 -10.01
C ARG A 162 10.20 11.08 -8.56
N THR A 163 11.34 10.42 -8.32
CA THR A 163 11.89 10.18 -6.98
C THR A 163 12.09 11.49 -6.22
N ALA A 164 12.62 12.51 -6.87
CA ALA A 164 12.82 13.83 -6.25
C ALA A 164 11.49 14.50 -5.87
N ALA A 165 10.45 14.39 -6.70
CA ALA A 165 9.13 14.94 -6.40
C ALA A 165 8.48 14.25 -5.19
N TYR A 166 8.55 12.92 -5.11
CA TYR A 166 8.06 12.15 -3.96
C TYR A 166 8.84 12.48 -2.69
N ALA A 167 10.17 12.52 -2.73
CA ALA A 167 11.01 12.87 -1.59
C ALA A 167 10.70 14.29 -1.06
N ALA A 168 10.45 15.25 -1.95
CA ALA A 168 10.07 16.61 -1.57
C ALA A 168 8.67 16.69 -0.92
N ALA A 169 7.76 15.79 -1.29
CA ALA A 169 6.44 15.69 -0.67
C ALA A 169 6.49 14.97 0.69
N GLU A 170 7.33 13.95 0.83
CA GLU A 170 7.60 13.28 2.12
C GLU A 170 8.24 14.25 3.10
N ASP A 171 9.28 15.00 2.69
CA ASP A 171 9.93 16.02 3.52
C ASP A 171 8.92 17.07 4.02
N TYR A 172 8.04 17.55 3.15
CA TYR A 172 6.93 18.43 3.54
C TYR A 172 6.04 17.79 4.60
N SER A 173 5.61 16.53 4.39
CA SER A 173 4.71 15.84 5.31
C SER A 173 5.35 15.58 6.68
N ILE A 174 6.63 15.25 6.73
CA ILE A 174 7.38 14.99 7.97
C ILE A 174 7.60 16.29 8.76
N LYS A 175 7.88 17.40 8.07
CA LYS A 175 8.14 18.70 8.69
C LYS A 175 6.86 19.49 9.03
N TYR A 176 5.70 19.02 8.60
CA TYR A 176 4.44 19.68 8.89
C TYR A 176 3.90 19.27 10.25
N ASN A 177 4.37 19.91 11.32
CA ASN A 177 4.01 19.56 12.69
C ASN A 177 3.12 20.64 13.31
N ILE A 178 2.04 20.22 13.95
CA ILE A 178 1.18 21.08 14.78
C ILE A 178 1.39 20.67 16.25
N HIS A 179 1.93 21.58 17.03
CA HIS A 179 2.22 21.33 18.44
C HIS A 179 0.94 21.38 19.27
N THR A 180 0.52 20.28 19.86
CA THR A 180 -0.73 20.19 20.62
C THR A 180 -0.74 21.07 21.84
N SER A 181 0.37 21.23 22.53
CA SER A 181 0.52 22.13 23.69
C SER A 181 0.34 23.61 23.33
N ALA A 182 0.53 23.97 22.07
CA ALA A 182 0.30 25.32 21.57
C ALA A 182 -1.16 25.60 21.20
N LEU A 183 -2.01 24.57 21.07
CA LEU A 183 -3.42 24.73 20.73
C LEU A 183 -4.20 25.40 21.88
N ARG A 184 -5.14 26.25 21.52
CA ARG A 184 -6.08 26.90 22.46
C ARG A 184 -7.51 26.61 22.03
N ASP A 185 -8.37 26.34 23.01
CA ASP A 185 -9.80 26.16 22.80
C ASP A 185 -10.55 27.50 22.65
N SER A 186 -11.88 27.46 22.61
CA SER A 186 -12.74 28.64 22.49
C SER A 186 -12.61 29.60 23.69
N ASN A 187 -12.15 29.12 24.83
CA ASN A 187 -11.95 29.90 26.06
C ASN A 187 -10.51 30.42 26.19
N GLY A 188 -9.62 30.05 25.25
CA GLY A 188 -8.20 30.38 25.31
C GLY A 188 -7.38 29.46 26.24
N GLU A 189 -7.98 28.40 26.74
CA GLU A 189 -7.33 27.40 27.60
C GLU A 189 -6.54 26.39 26.77
N GLN A 190 -5.58 25.70 27.41
CA GLN A 190 -4.78 24.64 26.80
C GLN A 190 -5.43 23.27 27.08
N PRO A 191 -6.12 22.65 26.09
CA PRO A 191 -6.80 21.38 26.34
C PRO A 191 -5.89 20.16 26.31
N PHE A 192 -4.70 20.29 25.72
CA PHE A 192 -3.72 19.21 25.67
C PHE A 192 -2.59 19.43 26.66
N PRO A 193 -2.08 18.36 27.30
CA PRO A 193 -0.87 18.45 28.11
C PRO A 193 0.34 18.81 27.24
N ASP A 194 1.44 19.19 27.88
CA ASP A 194 2.71 19.31 27.18
C ASP A 194 3.08 17.93 26.60
N GLY A 195 3.36 17.89 25.33
CA GLY A 195 3.53 16.63 24.64
C GLY A 195 3.97 16.73 23.18
N PRO A 196 3.93 15.63 22.45
CA PRO A 196 4.46 15.54 21.11
C PRO A 196 3.69 16.45 20.13
N ALA A 197 4.40 16.89 19.10
CA ALA A 197 3.80 17.54 17.94
C ALA A 197 2.87 16.57 17.18
N LEU A 198 1.83 17.12 16.55
CA LEU A 198 1.00 16.40 15.60
C LEU A 198 1.52 16.64 14.19
N ILE A 199 1.54 15.62 13.38
CA ILE A 199 1.84 15.71 11.96
C ILE A 199 0.55 15.81 11.14
N SER A 200 0.64 16.29 9.91
CA SER A 200 -0.52 16.61 9.06
C SER A 200 -1.24 15.40 8.46
N HIS A 201 -0.95 14.18 8.88
CA HIS A 201 -1.52 12.96 8.31
C HIS A 201 -1.83 11.92 9.39
N TRP A 202 -1.15 10.76 9.39
CA TRP A 202 -1.46 9.65 10.30
C TRP A 202 -1.46 10.03 11.76
N GLY A 203 -0.56 10.94 12.18
CA GLY A 203 -0.47 11.38 13.57
C GLY A 203 -1.75 12.04 14.07
N LEU A 204 -2.41 12.89 13.26
CA LEU A 204 -3.69 13.52 13.61
C LEU A 204 -4.81 12.49 13.78
N ARG A 205 -4.93 11.57 12.82
CA ARG A 205 -5.92 10.50 12.85
C ARG A 205 -5.69 9.55 14.03
N ASP A 206 -4.45 9.12 14.23
CA ASP A 206 -4.10 8.21 15.31
C ASP A 206 -4.31 8.86 16.68
N HIS A 207 -4.08 10.16 16.78
CA HIS A 207 -4.40 10.89 18.00
C HIS A 207 -5.91 10.91 18.28
N ILE A 208 -6.75 11.18 17.25
CA ILE A 208 -8.21 11.08 17.41
C ILE A 208 -8.62 9.67 17.87
N LYS A 209 -8.03 8.61 17.28
CA LYS A 209 -8.30 7.23 17.68
C LYS A 209 -7.93 6.95 19.12
N SER A 210 -6.78 7.43 19.59
CA SER A 210 -6.33 7.24 20.96
C SER A 210 -7.26 7.89 22.01
N LEU A 211 -7.94 8.98 21.63
CA LEU A 211 -8.85 9.71 22.48
C LEU A 211 -10.17 8.97 22.76
N TYR A 212 -10.49 7.89 22.02
CA TYR A 212 -11.65 7.04 22.31
C TYR A 212 -11.50 6.19 23.57
N VAL A 213 -10.35 6.18 24.23
CA VAL A 213 -10.18 5.57 25.55
C VAL A 213 -11.12 6.23 26.58
N ASP A 214 -11.37 7.53 26.47
CA ASP A 214 -12.36 8.28 27.24
C ASP A 214 -13.11 9.27 26.33
N PRO A 215 -14.12 8.77 25.58
CA PRO A 215 -14.77 9.55 24.54
C PRO A 215 -15.63 10.71 25.05
N VAL A 216 -15.92 10.74 26.35
CA VAL A 216 -16.70 11.82 26.98
C VAL A 216 -15.78 13.01 27.30
N ASN A 217 -14.70 12.76 28.06
CA ASN A 217 -13.80 13.81 28.49
C ASN A 217 -12.88 14.31 27.38
N ASN A 218 -12.65 13.50 26.33
CA ASN A 218 -11.78 13.86 25.19
C ASN A 218 -12.53 14.45 24.00
N LEU A 219 -13.87 14.60 24.06
CA LEU A 219 -14.68 15.06 22.92
C LEU A 219 -14.22 16.43 22.36
N GLU A 220 -13.98 17.38 23.24
CA GLU A 220 -13.51 18.72 22.81
C GLU A 220 -12.11 18.67 22.17
N ARG A 221 -11.24 17.77 22.64
CA ARG A 221 -9.92 17.55 22.01
C ARG A 221 -10.08 16.97 20.60
N GLN A 222 -10.99 16.00 20.39
CA GLN A 222 -11.28 15.45 19.07
C GLN A 222 -11.82 16.53 18.12
N ARG A 223 -12.74 17.37 18.59
CA ARG A 223 -13.28 18.51 17.82
C ARG A 223 -12.19 19.49 17.42
N LEU A 224 -11.28 19.77 18.33
CA LEU A 224 -10.17 20.69 18.07
C LEU A 224 -9.21 20.14 17.01
N ILE A 225 -8.88 18.84 17.08
CA ILE A 225 -8.05 18.17 16.05
C ILE A 225 -8.80 18.16 14.69
N LEU A 226 -10.10 17.87 14.68
CA LEU A 226 -10.90 17.98 13.45
C LEU A 226 -10.77 19.38 12.83
N LYS A 227 -10.82 20.41 13.66
CA LYS A 227 -10.68 21.79 13.16
C LYS A 227 -9.29 22.08 12.59
N VAL A 228 -8.24 21.55 13.23
CA VAL A 228 -6.88 21.60 12.67
C VAL A 228 -6.85 20.92 11.28
N MET A 229 -7.42 19.72 11.13
CA MET A 229 -7.49 19.03 9.85
C MET A 229 -8.21 19.84 8.77
N GLU A 230 -9.35 20.45 9.08
CA GLU A 230 -10.07 21.32 8.15
C GLU A 230 -9.23 22.52 7.69
N ARG A 231 -8.46 23.12 8.62
CA ARG A 231 -7.54 24.23 8.30
C ARG A 231 -6.39 23.79 7.41
N ILE A 232 -5.81 22.62 7.67
CA ILE A 232 -4.78 22.02 6.81
C ILE A 232 -5.32 21.86 5.37
N LEU A 233 -6.51 21.29 5.22
CA LEU A 233 -7.11 21.05 3.91
C LEU A 233 -7.35 22.31 3.10
N ARG A 234 -7.73 23.40 3.78
CA ARG A 234 -7.98 24.70 3.17
C ARG A 234 -6.72 25.56 3.06
N GLN A 235 -5.57 25.06 3.58
CA GLN A 235 -4.31 25.82 3.65
C GLN A 235 -4.49 27.18 4.31
N GLU A 236 -5.21 27.21 5.43
CA GLU A 236 -5.58 28.42 6.16
C GLU A 236 -4.74 28.65 7.42
N ILE A 237 -3.85 27.72 7.77
CA ILE A 237 -3.06 27.82 8.99
C ILE A 237 -2.06 28.98 8.86
N PRO A 238 -1.92 29.85 9.89
CA PRO A 238 -0.89 30.88 9.88
C PRO A 238 0.51 30.24 9.78
N ALA A 239 1.32 30.68 8.84
CA ALA A 239 2.61 30.05 8.52
C ALA A 239 3.54 29.91 9.75
N VAL A 240 3.47 30.87 10.68
CA VAL A 240 4.28 30.87 11.91
C VAL A 240 3.89 29.80 12.92
N VAL A 241 2.72 29.13 12.77
CA VAL A 241 2.23 28.06 13.65
C VAL A 241 2.85 26.72 13.27
N ILE A 242 3.18 26.55 11.99
CA ILE A 242 3.68 25.27 11.46
C ILE A 242 5.08 25.02 12.04
N ASP A 243 5.25 23.83 12.62
CA ASP A 243 6.48 23.38 13.27
C ASP A 243 7.01 24.32 14.38
N ASN A 244 6.10 25.06 15.05
CA ASN A 244 6.45 26.05 16.05
C ASN A 244 5.59 25.92 17.32
N GLY A 245 6.13 25.30 18.35
CA GLY A 245 5.47 25.10 19.65
C GLY A 245 5.40 26.36 20.54
N GLN A 246 6.04 27.48 20.16
CA GLN A 246 6.02 28.71 20.94
C GLN A 246 4.81 29.57 20.63
N ILE A 247 4.21 29.40 19.44
CA ILE A 247 3.08 30.20 18.97
C ILE A 247 1.77 29.56 19.40
N LYS A 248 1.07 30.20 20.32
CA LYS A 248 -0.26 29.78 20.76
C LYS A 248 -1.29 30.09 19.69
N TRP A 249 -2.10 29.11 19.31
CA TRP A 249 -3.04 29.22 18.22
C TRP A 249 -4.39 28.59 18.53
N ASN A 250 -5.47 29.32 18.19
CA ASN A 250 -6.83 28.80 18.27
C ASN A 250 -7.31 28.39 16.88
N PRO A 251 -7.44 27.09 16.55
CA PRO A 251 -7.85 26.65 15.22
C PRO A 251 -9.32 26.96 14.89
N ILE A 252 -10.18 27.22 15.89
CA ILE A 252 -11.59 27.56 15.68
C ILE A 252 -11.70 28.97 15.09
N THR A 253 -11.10 29.95 15.74
CA THR A 253 -11.09 31.35 15.30
C THR A 253 -9.99 31.66 14.28
N ASN A 254 -9.00 30.79 14.17
CA ASN A 254 -7.75 30.96 13.42
C ASN A 254 -6.83 32.08 13.95
N ASN A 255 -7.03 32.52 15.19
CA ASN A 255 -6.25 33.58 15.79
C ASN A 255 -5.01 33.04 16.49
N ILE A 256 -3.92 33.80 16.33
CA ILE A 256 -2.70 33.62 17.10
C ILE A 256 -2.86 34.40 18.41
N ALA A 257 -2.71 33.73 19.54
CA ALA A 257 -2.68 34.43 20.83
C ALA A 257 -1.28 35.01 21.05
N ALA A 258 -1.18 36.32 20.98
CA ALA A 258 0.04 37.05 21.34
C ALA A 258 0.29 36.94 22.87
N ALA A 259 1.52 36.72 23.25
CA ALA A 259 1.96 37.07 24.60
C ALA A 259 2.26 38.58 24.62
N GLY A 260 1.21 39.41 24.77
CA GLY A 260 1.38 40.87 24.83
C GLY A 260 0.38 41.63 23.96
N PRO A 261 0.43 42.97 23.98
CA PRO A 261 -0.53 43.83 23.30
C PRO A 261 -0.42 43.84 21.76
N ASP A 262 0.62 43.25 21.19
CA ASP A 262 0.85 43.25 19.74
C ASP A 262 0.34 41.92 19.16
N ALA A 263 -0.77 41.97 18.43
CA ALA A 263 -1.24 40.81 17.67
C ALA A 263 -0.20 40.46 16.59
N ILE A 264 0.27 39.20 16.62
CA ILE A 264 1.14 38.67 15.55
C ILE A 264 0.25 38.51 14.31
N VAL A 265 0.47 39.38 13.32
CA VAL A 265 -0.12 39.20 11.98
C VAL A 265 0.79 38.26 11.21
N SER A 266 0.25 37.15 10.80
CA SER A 266 0.96 36.17 9.95
C SER A 266 0.09 35.86 8.74
N ASP A 267 0.73 35.83 7.58
CA ASP A 267 0.11 35.27 6.39
C ASP A 267 -0.21 33.78 6.62
N ARG A 268 -1.27 33.31 5.98
CA ARG A 268 -1.53 31.88 5.91
C ARG A 268 -0.41 31.17 5.14
N GLU A 269 -0.25 29.89 5.36
CA GLU A 269 0.60 29.08 4.49
C GLU A 269 0.14 29.23 3.03
N ALA A 270 1.10 29.22 2.07
CA ALA A 270 0.79 29.08 0.65
C ALA A 270 0.20 27.68 0.40
N ASP A 271 -0.36 27.44 -0.78
CA ASP A 271 -0.99 26.15 -1.13
C ASP A 271 0.03 25.01 -1.31
N VAL A 272 1.01 24.89 -0.40
CA VAL A 272 2.19 24.01 -0.50
C VAL A 272 1.79 22.53 -0.58
N ARG A 273 0.77 22.11 0.16
CA ARG A 273 0.21 20.77 0.09
C ARG A 273 -0.15 20.37 -1.34
N TYR A 274 -0.83 21.26 -2.04
CA TYR A 274 -1.31 21.04 -3.40
C TYR A 274 -0.23 21.28 -4.46
N GLU A 275 0.75 22.13 -4.17
CA GLU A 275 1.95 22.27 -5.01
C GLU A 275 2.78 20.99 -5.03
N LYS A 276 2.93 20.29 -3.89
CA LYS A 276 3.62 19.00 -3.81
C LYS A 276 2.88 17.94 -4.63
N LEU A 277 1.56 17.86 -4.53
CA LEU A 277 0.76 16.93 -5.33
C LEU A 277 0.87 17.23 -6.84
N LEU A 278 0.79 18.50 -7.25
CA LEU A 278 1.00 18.87 -8.66
C LEU A 278 2.42 18.58 -9.14
N SER A 279 3.43 18.73 -8.29
CA SER A 279 4.82 18.40 -8.64
C SER A 279 4.96 16.91 -8.92
N ILE A 280 4.35 16.04 -8.10
CA ILE A 280 4.31 14.60 -8.33
C ILE A 280 3.54 14.28 -9.62
N PHE A 281 2.36 14.88 -9.82
CA PHE A 281 1.56 14.68 -11.03
C PHE A 281 2.38 15.00 -12.30
N ARG A 282 3.07 16.15 -12.34
CA ARG A 282 3.89 16.56 -13.49
C ARG A 282 5.08 15.62 -13.70
N ALA A 283 5.71 15.15 -12.62
CA ALA A 283 6.79 14.18 -12.70
C ALA A 283 6.30 12.82 -13.24
N GLU A 284 5.13 12.36 -12.80
CA GLU A 284 4.49 11.14 -13.32
C GLU A 284 4.05 11.29 -14.78
N GLN A 285 3.49 12.46 -15.15
CA GLN A 285 3.12 12.77 -16.52
C GLN A 285 4.34 12.76 -17.46
N GLY A 286 5.52 13.13 -16.96
CA GLY A 286 6.78 13.02 -17.69
C GLY A 286 7.09 11.59 -18.15
N ALA A 287 6.56 10.56 -17.47
CA ALA A 287 6.74 9.17 -17.83
C ALA A 287 5.73 8.66 -18.88
N ASP A 288 4.65 9.40 -19.16
CA ASP A 288 3.53 8.94 -20.00
C ASP A 288 3.98 8.58 -21.41
N GLN A 289 4.80 9.41 -22.03
CA GLN A 289 5.34 9.19 -23.39
C GLN A 289 6.23 7.95 -23.50
N TYR A 290 6.75 7.45 -22.38
CA TYR A 290 7.63 6.28 -22.34
C TYR A 290 6.88 4.98 -21.96
N SER A 291 5.57 5.06 -21.82
CA SER A 291 4.69 3.97 -21.42
C SER A 291 3.58 3.77 -22.44
N PRO A 292 3.87 3.35 -23.68
CA PRO A 292 2.90 3.38 -24.79
C PRO A 292 1.67 2.50 -24.56
N ARG A 293 1.76 1.48 -23.72
CA ARG A 293 0.63 0.61 -23.33
C ARG A 293 -0.15 1.13 -22.15
N PHE A 294 0.47 1.97 -21.29
CA PHE A 294 -0.10 2.53 -20.07
C PHE A 294 0.20 4.03 -20.01
N PRO A 295 -0.46 4.83 -20.87
CA PRO A 295 -0.04 6.19 -21.20
C PRO A 295 -0.36 7.24 -20.10
N THR A 296 -0.91 6.84 -18.97
CA THR A 296 -1.16 7.71 -17.82
C THR A 296 -0.70 7.04 -16.53
N HIS A 297 -0.43 7.83 -15.48
CA HIS A 297 -0.15 7.27 -14.17
C HIS A 297 -1.33 6.41 -13.66
N ILE A 298 -2.57 6.82 -13.97
CA ILE A 298 -3.77 6.05 -13.64
C ILE A 298 -3.69 4.65 -14.28
N SER A 299 -3.44 4.56 -15.59
CA SER A 299 -3.34 3.26 -16.28
C SER A 299 -2.14 2.44 -15.79
N ARG A 300 -1.01 3.08 -15.45
CA ARG A 300 0.12 2.36 -14.84
C ARG A 300 -0.25 1.77 -13.48
N LYS A 301 -0.97 2.51 -12.64
CA LYS A 301 -1.39 2.04 -11.32
C LYS A 301 -2.49 0.98 -11.38
N PHE A 302 -3.49 1.14 -12.23
CA PHE A 302 -4.66 0.25 -12.25
C PHE A 302 -4.51 -0.93 -13.22
N ASP A 303 -4.04 -0.69 -14.44
CA ASP A 303 -4.00 -1.73 -15.48
C ASP A 303 -2.67 -2.50 -15.48
N TYR A 304 -1.55 -1.86 -15.09
CA TYR A 304 -0.23 -2.49 -15.09
C TYR A 304 0.18 -3.04 -13.71
N GLU A 305 0.15 -2.21 -12.65
CA GLU A 305 0.61 -2.63 -11.32
C GLU A 305 -0.45 -3.47 -10.60
N ARG A 306 -1.70 -2.96 -10.54
CA ARG A 306 -2.79 -3.62 -9.82
C ARG A 306 -3.47 -4.72 -10.63
N GLU A 307 -3.48 -4.61 -11.95
CA GLU A 307 -4.19 -5.47 -12.89
C GLU A 307 -5.70 -5.59 -12.56
N ILE A 308 -6.28 -4.53 -12.03
CA ILE A 308 -7.71 -4.33 -11.83
C ILE A 308 -8.05 -2.96 -12.41
N PRO A 309 -8.86 -2.87 -13.48
CA PRO A 309 -9.22 -1.60 -14.10
C PRO A 309 -9.85 -0.61 -13.11
N VAL A 310 -9.58 0.68 -13.29
CA VAL A 310 -10.06 1.73 -12.37
C VAL A 310 -11.57 1.70 -12.17
N ASP A 311 -12.34 1.41 -13.22
CA ASP A 311 -13.81 1.35 -13.14
C ASP A 311 -14.30 0.18 -12.29
N GLU A 312 -13.61 -0.97 -12.35
CA GLU A 312 -13.92 -2.12 -11.49
C GLU A 312 -13.60 -1.81 -10.02
N VAL A 313 -12.45 -1.19 -9.76
CA VAL A 313 -12.09 -0.72 -8.41
C VAL A 313 -13.15 0.28 -7.92
N ARG A 314 -13.50 1.27 -8.73
CA ARG A 314 -14.54 2.26 -8.40
C ARG A 314 -15.87 1.59 -8.07
N ARG A 315 -16.29 0.60 -8.84
CA ARG A 315 -17.52 -0.17 -8.61
C ARG A 315 -17.50 -0.83 -7.22
N LEU A 316 -16.41 -1.52 -6.88
CA LEU A 316 -16.26 -2.16 -5.57
C LEU A 316 -16.30 -1.15 -4.42
N LEU A 317 -15.58 -0.02 -4.56
CA LEU A 317 -15.57 1.03 -3.55
C LEU A 317 -16.97 1.63 -3.34
N VAL A 318 -17.69 1.92 -4.43
CA VAL A 318 -19.07 2.44 -4.37
C VAL A 318 -20.01 1.43 -3.72
N GLU A 319 -19.88 0.13 -4.00
CA GLU A 319 -20.69 -0.91 -3.33
C GLU A 319 -20.49 -0.90 -1.81
N VAL A 320 -19.28 -0.66 -1.32
CA VAL A 320 -18.99 -0.56 0.11
C VAL A 320 -19.65 0.70 0.71
N VAL A 321 -19.35 1.89 0.14
CA VAL A 321 -19.80 3.16 0.75
C VAL A 321 -21.30 3.40 0.61
N SER A 322 -21.97 2.79 -0.37
CA SER A 322 -23.43 2.91 -0.56
C SER A 322 -24.22 1.83 0.17
N ASN A 323 -23.56 0.86 0.82
CA ASN A 323 -24.26 -0.23 1.47
C ASN A 323 -25.06 0.24 2.69
N PRO A 324 -26.35 -0.13 2.81
CA PRO A 324 -27.19 0.30 3.94
C PRO A 324 -26.67 -0.08 5.33
N ILE A 325 -25.82 -1.10 5.42
CA ILE A 325 -25.23 -1.58 6.68
C ILE A 325 -24.44 -0.47 7.40
N ALA A 326 -23.85 0.49 6.66
CA ALA A 326 -23.13 1.61 7.24
C ALA A 326 -23.99 2.39 8.25
N LYS A 327 -25.28 2.59 7.95
CA LYS A 327 -26.22 3.24 8.87
C LYS A 327 -26.43 2.44 10.14
N ASP A 328 -26.47 1.13 10.05
CA ASP A 328 -26.63 0.26 11.22
C ASP A 328 -25.38 0.24 12.09
N VAL A 329 -24.18 0.26 11.48
CA VAL A 329 -22.91 0.42 12.20
C VAL A 329 -22.87 1.79 12.89
N GLY A 330 -23.20 2.87 12.18
CA GLY A 330 -23.25 4.21 12.75
C GLY A 330 -24.21 4.32 13.95
N LYS A 331 -25.38 3.67 13.91
CA LYS A 331 -26.31 3.62 15.06
C LYS A 331 -25.69 2.94 16.29
N ILE A 332 -24.95 1.84 16.09
CA ILE A 332 -24.27 1.16 17.21
C ILE A 332 -23.17 2.05 17.79
N ILE A 333 -22.38 2.70 16.94
CA ILE A 333 -21.33 3.64 17.39
C ILE A 333 -21.97 4.79 18.18
N SER A 334 -23.02 5.43 17.66
CA SER A 334 -23.75 6.50 18.35
C SER A 334 -24.30 6.07 19.71
N LYS A 335 -24.88 4.84 19.79
CA LYS A 335 -25.37 4.27 21.05
C LYS A 335 -24.24 4.07 22.06
N ARG A 336 -23.08 3.57 21.62
CA ARG A 336 -21.91 3.37 22.51
C ARG A 336 -21.31 4.67 22.99
N LEU A 337 -21.30 5.70 22.14
CA LEU A 337 -20.80 7.02 22.48
C LEU A 337 -21.79 7.85 23.31
N GLY A 338 -23.08 7.43 23.37
CA GLY A 338 -24.14 8.19 24.04
C GLY A 338 -24.43 9.56 23.42
N ARG A 339 -24.04 9.77 22.15
CA ARG A 339 -24.20 11.03 21.42
C ARG A 339 -24.42 10.81 19.93
N SER A 340 -24.87 11.85 19.24
CA SER A 340 -24.83 11.91 17.77
C SER A 340 -23.40 11.80 17.26
N LEU A 341 -23.24 11.21 16.07
CA LEU A 341 -21.94 11.09 15.45
C LEU A 341 -21.43 12.45 14.94
N GLU A 342 -20.12 12.59 14.93
CA GLU A 342 -19.39 13.73 14.36
C GLU A 342 -18.47 13.25 13.22
N PRO A 343 -17.97 14.13 12.34
CA PRO A 343 -17.20 13.70 11.16
C PRO A 343 -16.02 12.78 11.47
N PHE A 344 -15.32 13.00 12.58
CA PHE A 344 -14.18 12.17 12.99
C PHE A 344 -14.56 10.78 13.50
N ASP A 345 -15.86 10.49 13.74
CA ASP A 345 -16.32 9.16 14.15
C ASP A 345 -16.20 8.12 13.02
N ILE A 346 -15.87 8.54 11.78
CA ILE A 346 -15.41 7.61 10.74
C ILE A 346 -14.18 6.81 11.18
N TRP A 347 -13.39 7.33 12.12
CA TRP A 347 -12.24 6.70 12.74
C TRP A 347 -12.53 6.10 14.11
N TYR A 348 -13.78 5.79 14.40
CA TYR A 348 -14.16 5.17 15.67
C TYR A 348 -13.36 3.88 15.94
N ASP A 349 -12.62 3.83 17.05
CA ASP A 349 -11.68 2.75 17.38
C ASP A 349 -12.23 1.77 18.45
N GLY A 350 -13.45 1.97 18.92
CA GLY A 350 -14.01 1.20 20.03
C GLY A 350 -14.46 -0.22 19.67
N PHE A 351 -14.36 -0.65 18.40
CA PHE A 351 -14.58 -2.05 18.04
C PHE A 351 -13.35 -2.93 18.21
N LYS A 352 -12.18 -2.34 18.38
CA LYS A 352 -10.93 -3.10 18.51
C LYS A 352 -10.91 -3.91 19.80
N VAL A 353 -10.49 -5.16 19.65
CA VAL A 353 -10.39 -6.15 20.73
C VAL A 353 -9.44 -5.69 21.84
N ARG A 354 -8.35 -5.00 21.47
CA ARG A 354 -7.37 -4.46 22.42
C ARG A 354 -7.92 -3.44 23.42
N SER A 355 -9.08 -2.83 23.14
CA SER A 355 -9.75 -1.93 24.07
C SER A 355 -10.24 -2.63 25.36
N THR A 356 -10.16 -3.96 25.41
CA THR A 356 -10.60 -4.79 26.55
C THR A 356 -9.43 -5.41 27.33
N VAL A 357 -8.16 -5.13 26.94
CA VAL A 357 -6.96 -5.74 27.54
C VAL A 357 -6.17 -4.67 28.31
N ASP A 358 -5.65 -5.05 29.46
CA ASP A 358 -4.67 -4.23 30.20
C ASP A 358 -3.36 -4.15 29.40
N THR A 359 -3.14 -3.01 28.76
CA THR A 359 -1.97 -2.76 27.88
C THR A 359 -0.66 -2.75 28.66
N ASP A 360 -0.63 -2.28 29.91
CA ASP A 360 0.59 -2.22 30.70
C ASP A 360 1.06 -3.62 31.12
N ALA A 361 0.13 -4.47 31.53
CA ALA A 361 0.42 -5.87 31.85
C ALA A 361 0.86 -6.65 30.60
N LEU A 362 0.28 -6.35 29.45
CA LEU A 362 0.64 -6.96 28.18
C LEU A 362 2.03 -6.53 27.71
N ASP A 363 2.36 -5.25 27.82
CA ASP A 363 3.69 -4.71 27.52
C ASP A 363 4.76 -5.32 28.41
N ALA A 364 4.51 -5.42 29.72
CA ALA A 364 5.45 -6.06 30.66
C ALA A 364 5.70 -7.54 30.30
N LYS A 365 4.66 -8.28 29.93
CA LYS A 365 4.76 -9.67 29.47
C LYS A 365 5.59 -9.79 28.19
N LEU A 366 5.33 -8.93 27.20
CA LEU A 366 6.01 -8.98 25.90
C LEU A 366 7.47 -8.57 26.00
N LYS A 367 7.80 -7.53 26.79
CA LYS A 367 9.19 -7.14 27.06
C LYS A 367 9.99 -8.27 27.71
N ALA A 368 9.38 -9.01 28.64
CA ALA A 368 10.01 -10.17 29.24
C ALA A 368 10.18 -11.35 28.27
N LEU A 369 9.22 -11.56 27.37
CA LEU A 369 9.24 -12.65 26.39
C LEU A 369 10.19 -12.37 25.23
N TYR A 370 10.22 -11.12 24.75
CA TYR A 370 10.99 -10.68 23.59
C TYR A 370 11.87 -9.46 23.92
N PRO A 371 12.93 -9.65 24.73
CA PRO A 371 13.82 -8.55 25.13
C PRO A 371 14.66 -7.99 23.98
N ASN A 372 14.77 -8.69 22.85
CA ASN A 372 15.52 -8.29 21.66
C ASN A 372 15.03 -9.04 20.41
N ALA A 373 15.56 -8.69 19.25
CA ALA A 373 15.19 -9.29 17.96
C ALA A 373 15.48 -10.82 17.92
N GLN A 374 16.59 -11.25 18.51
CA GLN A 374 16.94 -12.68 18.53
C GLN A 374 15.91 -13.51 19.33
N ALA A 375 15.45 -13.00 20.47
CA ALA A 375 14.42 -13.68 21.26
C ALA A 375 13.09 -13.82 20.48
N PHE A 376 12.73 -12.83 19.66
CA PHE A 376 11.57 -12.94 18.77
C PHE A 376 11.82 -13.92 17.63
N GLN A 377 13.02 -13.91 17.02
CA GLN A 377 13.45 -14.89 16.02
C GLN A 377 13.33 -16.33 16.57
N ASP A 378 13.82 -16.57 17.78
CA ASP A 378 13.78 -17.89 18.43
C ASP A 378 12.33 -18.31 18.78
N GLY A 379 11.42 -17.36 18.94
CA GLY A 379 9.99 -17.57 19.17
C GLY A 379 9.18 -17.91 17.93
N LEU A 380 9.68 -17.63 16.72
CA LEU A 380 8.94 -17.81 15.46
C LEU A 380 8.41 -19.26 15.25
N PRO A 381 9.16 -20.35 15.55
CA PRO A 381 8.63 -21.70 15.37
C PRO A 381 7.35 -21.95 16.19
N GLN A 382 7.29 -21.41 17.42
CA GLN A 382 6.10 -21.53 18.25
C GLN A 382 4.92 -20.71 17.72
N ILE A 383 5.18 -19.47 17.26
CA ILE A 383 4.16 -18.63 16.64
C ILE A 383 3.58 -19.30 15.40
N LEU A 384 4.44 -19.80 14.50
CA LEU A 384 4.03 -20.50 13.29
C LEU A 384 3.26 -21.79 13.60
N GLY A 385 3.71 -22.58 14.61
CA GLY A 385 2.98 -23.76 15.07
C GLY A 385 1.56 -23.44 15.56
N ARG A 386 1.37 -22.32 16.26
CA ARG A 386 0.04 -21.86 16.69
C ARG A 386 -0.84 -21.39 15.53
N LEU A 387 -0.24 -20.92 14.44
CA LEU A 387 -0.94 -20.60 13.18
C LEU A 387 -1.33 -21.85 12.37
N GLY A 388 -0.89 -23.05 12.82
CA GLY A 388 -1.23 -24.33 12.22
C GLY A 388 -0.19 -24.89 11.25
N PHE A 389 1.00 -24.28 11.17
CA PHE A 389 2.13 -24.87 10.42
C PHE A 389 2.69 -26.09 11.17
N ASP A 390 2.98 -27.16 10.44
CA ASP A 390 3.73 -28.27 10.99
C ASP A 390 5.20 -27.90 11.27
N ALA A 391 5.89 -28.72 12.05
CA ALA A 391 7.25 -28.41 12.49
C ALA A 391 8.27 -28.33 11.34
N GLU A 392 8.08 -29.10 10.27
CA GLU A 392 8.96 -29.07 9.09
C GLU A 392 8.79 -27.75 8.34
N THR A 393 7.55 -27.37 8.05
CA THR A 393 7.23 -26.10 7.37
C THR A 393 7.61 -24.90 8.23
N ALA A 394 7.35 -24.93 9.54
CA ALA A 394 7.74 -23.86 10.44
C ALA A 394 9.27 -23.63 10.47
N ASN A 395 10.05 -24.71 10.59
CA ASN A 395 11.51 -24.63 10.54
C ASN A 395 12.03 -24.16 9.18
N TYR A 396 11.38 -24.59 8.10
CA TYR A 396 11.70 -24.12 6.76
C TYR A 396 11.49 -22.61 6.63
N LEU A 397 10.35 -22.09 7.09
CA LEU A 397 10.04 -20.65 7.07
C LEU A 397 11.04 -19.84 7.90
N VAL A 398 11.35 -20.30 9.11
CA VAL A 398 12.31 -19.63 10.01
C VAL A 398 13.70 -19.57 9.40
N ALA A 399 14.14 -20.61 8.67
CA ALA A 399 15.42 -20.61 7.98
C ALA A 399 15.50 -19.55 6.84
N HIS A 400 14.36 -19.04 6.37
CA HIS A 400 14.26 -18.04 5.29
C HIS A 400 13.75 -16.67 5.77
N ILE A 401 13.58 -16.46 7.07
CA ILE A 401 13.13 -15.21 7.66
C ILE A 401 14.15 -14.75 8.72
N VAL A 402 14.59 -13.51 8.64
CA VAL A 402 15.47 -12.87 9.63
C VAL A 402 14.76 -11.69 10.26
N VAL A 403 14.79 -11.61 11.58
CA VAL A 403 14.19 -10.54 12.36
C VAL A 403 15.22 -9.44 12.64
N ASP A 404 14.88 -8.22 12.28
CA ASP A 404 15.68 -7.02 12.54
C ASP A 404 14.90 -6.03 13.43
N SER A 405 15.57 -5.32 14.36
CA SER A 405 15.00 -4.18 15.06
C SER A 405 14.98 -2.95 14.14
N SER A 406 13.79 -2.41 13.87
CA SER A 406 13.63 -1.28 12.96
C SER A 406 13.53 0.06 13.69
N ARG A 407 14.03 1.09 13.03
CA ARG A 407 13.79 2.47 13.39
C ARG A 407 12.39 2.88 12.92
N GLY A 408 11.57 3.40 13.82
CA GLY A 408 10.20 3.83 13.51
C GLY A 408 9.19 2.68 13.40
N ALA A 409 8.33 2.72 12.39
CA ALA A 409 7.38 1.65 12.09
C ALA A 409 8.08 0.45 11.47
N GLY A 410 7.57 -0.77 11.75
CA GLY A 410 8.07 -1.98 11.12
C GLY A 410 7.71 -2.07 9.63
N HIS A 411 8.38 -2.98 8.93
CA HIS A 411 8.09 -3.35 7.56
C HIS A 411 8.74 -4.68 7.19
N ALA A 412 8.10 -5.44 6.32
CA ALA A 412 8.71 -6.60 5.70
C ALA A 412 9.53 -6.19 4.48
N MET A 413 10.66 -6.84 4.27
CA MET A 413 11.45 -6.70 3.06
C MET A 413 11.70 -8.10 2.47
N GLY A 414 11.05 -8.39 1.36
CA GLY A 414 11.18 -9.68 0.68
C GLY A 414 12.57 -9.91 0.11
N ALA A 415 12.92 -11.19 -0.03
CA ALA A 415 14.07 -11.60 -0.83
C ALA A 415 13.71 -11.53 -2.33
N GLY A 416 14.69 -11.17 -3.16
CA GLY A 416 14.54 -11.17 -4.62
C GLY A 416 15.11 -12.42 -5.31
N MET A 417 15.78 -13.30 -4.57
CA MET A 417 16.37 -14.57 -5.05
C MET A 417 16.32 -15.63 -3.96
N ARG A 418 16.24 -16.89 -4.37
CA ARG A 418 16.07 -18.05 -3.47
C ARG A 418 17.21 -18.26 -2.46
N SER A 419 18.39 -17.71 -2.74
CA SER A 419 19.56 -17.79 -1.84
C SER A 419 19.56 -16.70 -0.76
N ASP A 420 18.59 -15.81 -0.73
CA ASP A 420 18.46 -14.74 0.26
C ASP A 420 17.25 -14.97 1.17
N ALA A 421 17.20 -14.27 2.32
CA ALA A 421 16.14 -14.38 3.30
C ALA A 421 15.26 -13.12 3.33
N ALA A 422 13.97 -13.31 3.58
CA ALA A 422 13.05 -12.21 3.88
C ALA A 422 13.43 -11.56 5.23
N ARG A 423 13.23 -10.25 5.36
CA ARG A 423 13.50 -9.49 6.57
C ARG A 423 12.20 -9.05 7.22
N LEU A 424 11.99 -9.53 8.44
CA LEU A 424 10.93 -9.06 9.31
C LEU A 424 11.48 -7.95 10.17
N ARG A 425 11.06 -6.72 9.91
CA ARG A 425 11.51 -5.55 10.66
C ARG A 425 10.40 -5.03 11.55
N THR A 426 10.69 -4.91 12.84
CA THR A 426 9.73 -4.41 13.83
C THR A 426 10.41 -3.57 14.88
N ARG A 427 9.60 -2.77 15.58
CA ARG A 427 10.10 -1.91 16.67
C ARG A 427 10.35 -2.75 17.93
N ILE A 428 11.60 -2.72 18.39
CA ILE A 428 12.01 -3.32 19.67
C ILE A 428 12.81 -2.26 20.44
N GLY A 429 12.24 -1.79 21.54
CA GLY A 429 12.88 -0.77 22.36
C GLY A 429 14.05 -1.33 23.19
N PRO A 430 14.82 -0.44 23.88
CA PRO A 430 15.91 -0.86 24.76
C PRO A 430 15.47 -1.83 25.88
N ASP A 431 14.21 -1.71 26.31
CA ASP A 431 13.62 -2.54 27.36
C ASP A 431 12.88 -3.78 26.81
N GLY A 432 12.95 -4.03 25.51
CA GLY A 432 12.25 -5.10 24.82
C GLY A 432 11.06 -4.65 23.96
N MET A 433 10.37 -5.63 23.41
CA MET A 433 9.23 -5.42 22.51
C MET A 433 7.96 -5.07 23.28
N ASP A 434 7.34 -3.94 22.99
CA ASP A 434 6.00 -3.59 23.47
C ASP A 434 4.90 -4.24 22.61
N TYR A 435 3.64 -4.12 23.03
CA TYR A 435 2.53 -4.73 22.27
C TYR A 435 2.39 -4.12 20.88
N LYS A 436 2.68 -2.85 20.70
CA LYS A 436 2.65 -2.23 19.37
C LYS A 436 3.70 -2.84 18.45
N GLY A 437 4.92 -3.05 18.94
CA GLY A 437 5.99 -3.73 18.21
C GLY A 437 5.63 -5.18 17.87
N TYR A 438 5.01 -5.90 18.82
CA TYR A 438 4.53 -7.26 18.58
C TYR A 438 3.42 -7.34 17.53
N ASN A 439 2.40 -6.50 17.64
CA ASN A 439 1.30 -6.46 16.66
C ASN A 439 1.81 -6.16 15.25
N ILE A 440 2.77 -5.24 15.12
CA ILE A 440 3.47 -4.98 13.85
C ILE A 440 4.26 -6.23 13.41
N ALA A 441 5.02 -6.85 14.31
CA ALA A 441 5.82 -8.05 13.99
C ALA A 441 4.96 -9.18 13.44
N ILE A 442 3.77 -9.40 13.98
CA ILE A 442 2.84 -10.42 13.49
C ILE A 442 2.28 -10.04 12.10
N HIS A 443 2.00 -8.77 11.85
CA HIS A 443 1.64 -8.26 10.52
C HIS A 443 2.75 -8.54 9.50
N GLU A 444 3.98 -8.12 9.81
CA GLU A 444 5.15 -8.30 8.94
C GLU A 444 5.52 -9.78 8.75
N LEU A 445 5.22 -10.64 9.75
CA LEU A 445 5.38 -12.08 9.61
C LEU A 445 4.46 -12.64 8.51
N GLY A 446 3.23 -12.14 8.40
CA GLY A 446 2.30 -12.51 7.33
C GLY A 446 2.89 -12.23 5.95
N HIS A 447 3.47 -11.04 5.75
CA HIS A 447 4.19 -10.70 4.52
C HIS A 447 5.40 -11.63 4.29
N CYS A 448 6.23 -11.85 5.30
CA CYS A 448 7.42 -12.70 5.16
C CYS A 448 7.07 -14.14 4.79
N VAL A 449 6.05 -14.74 5.41
CA VAL A 449 5.60 -16.09 5.08
C VAL A 449 5.07 -16.17 3.66
N GLU A 450 4.25 -15.21 3.23
CA GLU A 450 3.77 -15.10 1.85
C GLU A 450 4.96 -15.04 0.88
N GLN A 451 5.93 -14.16 1.13
CA GLN A 451 7.11 -13.95 0.29
C GLN A 451 7.99 -15.20 0.20
N VAL A 452 8.20 -15.92 1.30
CA VAL A 452 8.96 -17.17 1.30
C VAL A 452 8.28 -18.24 0.45
N PHE A 453 6.96 -18.40 0.58
CA PHE A 453 6.24 -19.38 -0.25
C PHE A 453 6.24 -19.01 -1.73
N THR A 454 5.96 -17.76 -2.05
CA THR A 454 5.85 -17.28 -3.45
C THR A 454 7.20 -17.22 -4.16
N LEU A 455 8.32 -17.15 -3.44
CA LEU A 455 9.65 -17.20 -4.04
C LEU A 455 10.18 -18.63 -4.13
N ASN A 456 10.09 -19.39 -3.04
CA ASN A 456 10.82 -20.64 -2.91
C ASN A 456 10.02 -21.87 -3.36
N LYS A 457 8.69 -21.87 -3.21
CA LYS A 457 7.82 -23.00 -3.55
C LYS A 457 7.07 -22.84 -4.88
N VAL A 458 7.11 -21.65 -5.51
CA VAL A 458 6.58 -21.48 -6.86
C VAL A 458 7.44 -22.20 -7.90
N ASP A 459 6.81 -22.73 -8.94
CA ASP A 459 7.47 -23.50 -10.01
C ASP A 459 8.43 -22.65 -10.87
N SER A 460 8.17 -21.36 -11.02
CA SER A 460 9.04 -20.44 -11.76
C SER A 460 9.18 -19.11 -10.99
N THR A 461 10.42 -18.65 -10.77
CA THR A 461 10.70 -17.38 -10.11
C THR A 461 10.24 -16.15 -10.92
N LEU A 462 9.95 -16.31 -12.21
CA LEU A 462 9.26 -15.28 -13.00
C LEU A 462 7.82 -15.03 -12.50
N MET A 463 7.26 -15.97 -11.75
CA MET A 463 5.92 -15.89 -11.17
C MET A 463 5.93 -15.64 -9.67
N MET A 464 7.07 -15.23 -9.10
CA MET A 464 7.15 -14.92 -7.68
C MET A 464 6.19 -13.80 -7.28
N GLY A 465 5.69 -13.86 -6.04
CA GLY A 465 4.74 -12.91 -5.45
C GLY A 465 3.28 -13.30 -5.67
N VAL A 466 2.42 -12.54 -5.03
CA VAL A 466 0.96 -12.52 -5.22
C VAL A 466 0.60 -11.43 -6.25
N PRO A 467 -0.66 -11.31 -6.69
CA PRO A 467 -1.02 -10.38 -7.78
C PRO A 467 -0.52 -8.95 -7.63
N ASN A 468 -0.76 -8.34 -6.48
CA ASN A 468 -0.37 -6.95 -6.19
C ASN A 468 -0.35 -6.69 -4.68
N THR A 469 -0.05 -5.44 -4.27
CA THR A 469 0.07 -5.01 -2.87
C THR A 469 -1.17 -5.32 -2.04
N ALA A 470 -2.38 -5.17 -2.57
CA ALA A 470 -3.60 -5.47 -1.81
C ALA A 470 -3.68 -6.93 -1.36
N PHE A 471 -3.12 -7.86 -2.14
CA PHE A 471 -3.11 -9.29 -1.81
C PHE A 471 -2.08 -9.65 -0.74
N THR A 472 -0.90 -9.03 -0.75
CA THR A 472 0.08 -9.23 0.32
C THR A 472 -0.41 -8.64 1.64
N GLU A 473 -1.08 -7.46 1.61
CA GLU A 473 -1.72 -6.88 2.79
C GLU A 473 -2.79 -7.80 3.39
N ALA A 474 -3.56 -8.51 2.55
CA ALA A 474 -4.56 -9.44 3.04
C ALA A 474 -3.95 -10.58 3.89
N PHE A 475 -2.79 -11.10 3.52
CA PHE A 475 -2.07 -12.11 4.32
C PHE A 475 -1.49 -11.53 5.61
N ALA A 476 -1.01 -10.29 5.59
CA ALA A 476 -0.54 -9.61 6.78
C ALA A 476 -1.68 -9.40 7.80
N PHE A 477 -2.85 -8.95 7.35
CA PHE A 477 -4.04 -8.83 8.20
C PHE A 477 -4.49 -10.18 8.75
N LEU A 478 -4.41 -11.24 7.95
CA LEU A 478 -4.74 -12.60 8.37
C LEU A 478 -3.95 -13.05 9.60
N PHE A 479 -2.69 -12.66 9.70
CA PHE A 479 -1.86 -12.94 10.87
C PHE A 479 -2.13 -11.96 12.01
N GLN A 480 -2.16 -10.66 11.69
CA GLN A 480 -2.30 -9.59 12.66
C GLN A 480 -3.57 -9.72 13.53
N GLU A 481 -4.69 -10.16 12.94
CA GLU A 481 -5.93 -10.36 13.67
C GLU A 481 -5.86 -11.48 14.73
N ARG A 482 -4.83 -12.32 14.67
CA ARG A 482 -4.59 -13.45 15.58
C ARG A 482 -3.54 -13.17 16.65
N ASP A 483 -3.04 -11.95 16.74
CA ASP A 483 -1.90 -11.57 17.57
C ASP A 483 -2.07 -11.96 19.06
N LEU A 484 -3.23 -11.69 19.66
CA LEU A 484 -3.54 -12.06 21.04
C LEU A 484 -3.71 -13.59 21.23
N ASP A 485 -4.33 -14.26 20.27
CA ASP A 485 -4.48 -15.72 20.26
C ASP A 485 -3.09 -16.38 20.23
N LEU A 486 -2.14 -15.82 19.45
CA LEU A 486 -0.76 -16.26 19.38
C LEU A 486 0.04 -16.06 20.68
N LEU A 487 -0.39 -15.15 21.55
CA LEU A 487 0.15 -15.01 22.91
C LEU A 487 -0.49 -15.97 23.91
N GLY A 488 -1.41 -16.82 23.48
CA GLY A 488 -2.19 -17.71 24.33
C GLY A 488 -3.25 -16.98 25.18
N MET A 489 -3.60 -15.77 24.77
CA MET A 489 -4.66 -14.98 25.41
C MET A 489 -5.98 -15.27 24.68
N GLN A 490 -6.65 -16.35 25.10
CA GLN A 490 -7.98 -16.67 24.55
C GLN A 490 -9.01 -15.67 25.07
N ALA A 491 -9.79 -15.10 24.17
CA ALA A 491 -10.90 -14.26 24.52
C ALA A 491 -11.98 -15.09 25.23
N GLU A 492 -12.52 -14.59 26.34
CA GLU A 492 -13.65 -15.21 27.07
C GLU A 492 -14.88 -15.45 26.15
N ASP A 493 -15.06 -14.63 25.11
CA ASP A 493 -16.14 -14.72 24.14
C ASP A 493 -15.60 -14.56 22.70
N ALA A 494 -15.15 -15.67 22.11
CA ALA A 494 -14.64 -15.71 20.75
C ALA A 494 -15.68 -15.24 19.70
N ALA A 495 -16.97 -15.49 19.93
CA ALA A 495 -18.02 -15.06 19.02
C ALA A 495 -18.18 -13.54 19.04
N LEU A 496 -18.09 -12.92 20.23
CA LEU A 496 -18.08 -11.45 20.35
C LEU A 496 -16.87 -10.85 19.66
N GLN A 497 -15.69 -11.42 19.86
CA GLN A 497 -14.46 -10.94 19.24
C GLN A 497 -14.53 -11.03 17.70
N LYS A 498 -15.03 -12.14 17.16
CA LYS A 498 -15.26 -12.28 15.70
C LYS A 498 -16.25 -11.23 15.21
N ALA A 499 -17.32 -10.97 15.96
CA ALA A 499 -18.31 -9.95 15.59
C ALA A 499 -17.72 -8.54 15.60
N LEU A 500 -16.91 -8.20 16.60
CA LEU A 500 -16.23 -6.91 16.71
C LEU A 500 -15.27 -6.72 15.52
N ARG A 501 -14.39 -7.70 15.25
CA ARG A 501 -13.46 -7.67 14.11
C ARG A 501 -14.18 -7.47 12.78
N SER A 502 -15.27 -8.21 12.54
CA SER A 502 -16.01 -8.10 11.28
C SER A 502 -16.66 -6.73 11.08
N VAL A 503 -17.16 -6.11 12.14
CA VAL A 503 -17.77 -4.77 12.08
C VAL A 503 -16.69 -3.69 11.96
N ASP A 504 -15.58 -3.85 12.66
CA ASP A 504 -14.40 -2.96 12.57
C ASP A 504 -13.82 -2.96 11.15
N LEU A 505 -13.59 -4.14 10.56
CA LEU A 505 -13.08 -4.28 9.20
C LEU A 505 -14.00 -3.58 8.18
N TYR A 506 -15.34 -3.75 8.32
CA TYR A 506 -16.28 -3.04 7.46
C TYR A 506 -16.19 -1.53 7.65
N TRP A 507 -16.10 -1.03 8.91
CA TRP A 507 -16.04 0.39 9.19
C TRP A 507 -14.78 1.05 8.67
N MET A 508 -13.64 0.38 8.83
CA MET A 508 -12.36 0.81 8.23
C MET A 508 -12.43 0.80 6.69
N THR A 509 -13.07 -0.22 6.10
CA THR A 509 -13.22 -0.29 4.64
C THR A 509 -14.17 0.80 4.13
N PHE A 510 -15.24 1.11 4.85
CA PHE A 510 -16.17 2.20 4.53
C PHE A 510 -15.44 3.54 4.49
N GLU A 511 -14.63 3.83 5.48
CA GLU A 511 -13.80 5.03 5.54
C GLU A 511 -12.84 5.12 4.34
N ILE A 512 -11.96 4.11 4.18
CA ILE A 512 -10.89 4.17 3.20
C ILE A 512 -11.42 4.08 1.74
N ALA A 513 -12.57 3.48 1.52
CA ALA A 513 -13.22 3.46 0.21
C ALA A 513 -13.65 4.88 -0.22
N GLY A 514 -14.17 5.69 0.69
CA GLY A 514 -14.49 7.10 0.40
C GLY A 514 -13.25 7.93 0.06
N VAL A 515 -12.18 7.75 0.82
CA VAL A 515 -10.88 8.40 0.58
C VAL A 515 -10.30 7.96 -0.78
N SER A 516 -10.39 6.66 -1.11
CA SER A 516 -9.94 6.11 -2.39
C SER A 516 -10.71 6.67 -3.59
N LEU A 517 -12.03 6.84 -3.45
CA LEU A 517 -12.86 7.48 -4.49
C LEU A 517 -12.44 8.93 -4.73
N LEU A 518 -12.06 9.65 -3.67
CA LEU A 518 -11.55 11.01 -3.78
C LEU A 518 -10.18 11.03 -4.47
N ASP A 519 -9.27 10.17 -4.07
CA ASP A 519 -7.92 10.08 -4.65
C ASP A 519 -7.99 9.83 -6.17
N ILE A 520 -8.80 8.85 -6.61
CA ILE A 520 -9.03 8.58 -8.03
C ILE A 520 -9.59 9.84 -8.74
N ALA A 521 -10.59 10.50 -8.17
CA ALA A 521 -11.21 11.68 -8.78
C ALA A 521 -10.24 12.85 -8.90
N VAL A 522 -9.34 13.04 -7.92
CA VAL A 522 -8.31 14.08 -7.94
C VAL A 522 -7.30 13.83 -9.07
N TRP A 523 -6.82 12.59 -9.22
CA TRP A 523 -5.90 12.22 -10.30
C TRP A 523 -6.55 12.35 -11.69
N GLU A 524 -7.81 11.94 -11.86
CA GLU A 524 -8.56 12.13 -13.11
C GLU A 524 -8.71 13.61 -13.45
N TRP A 525 -9.00 14.44 -12.44
CA TRP A 525 -9.12 15.88 -12.64
C TRP A 525 -7.79 16.54 -13.05
N MET A 526 -6.66 16.13 -12.44
CA MET A 526 -5.35 16.65 -12.82
C MET A 526 -5.00 16.32 -14.28
N TYR A 527 -5.33 15.11 -14.75
CA TYR A 527 -5.17 14.77 -16.19
C TYR A 527 -6.07 15.60 -17.11
N GLN A 528 -7.25 15.97 -16.65
CA GLN A 528 -8.15 16.87 -17.41
C GLN A 528 -7.71 18.34 -17.36
N ASN A 529 -6.93 18.72 -16.34
CA ASN A 529 -6.49 20.09 -16.09
C ASN A 529 -4.97 20.15 -15.81
N PRO A 530 -4.10 19.77 -16.78
CA PRO A 530 -2.66 19.60 -16.55
C PRO A 530 -1.95 20.90 -16.17
N ASP A 531 -2.50 22.05 -16.56
CA ASP A 531 -1.95 23.39 -16.27
C ASP A 531 -2.55 24.03 -15.02
N ALA A 532 -3.29 23.27 -14.22
CA ALA A 532 -3.92 23.78 -13.01
C ALA A 532 -2.91 24.36 -12.01
N THR A 533 -3.33 25.37 -11.29
CA THR A 533 -2.61 25.91 -10.13
C THR A 533 -2.90 25.13 -8.86
N ALA A 534 -2.04 25.26 -7.86
CA ALA A 534 -2.26 24.65 -6.54
C ALA A 534 -3.58 25.12 -5.90
N ALA A 535 -3.95 26.38 -6.06
CA ALA A 535 -5.22 26.91 -5.57
C ALA A 535 -6.43 26.23 -6.22
N GLN A 536 -6.41 26.06 -7.55
CA GLN A 536 -7.49 25.35 -8.28
C GLN A 536 -7.59 23.88 -7.85
N LEU A 537 -6.45 23.20 -7.66
CA LEU A 537 -6.43 21.83 -7.16
C LEU A 537 -6.96 21.74 -5.74
N ARG A 538 -6.62 22.68 -4.85
CA ARG A 538 -7.20 22.80 -3.50
C ARG A 538 -8.72 22.90 -3.57
N GLU A 539 -9.22 23.86 -4.34
CA GLU A 539 -10.66 24.12 -4.48
C GLU A 539 -11.39 22.87 -4.98
N PHE A 540 -10.87 22.24 -6.03
CA PHE A 540 -11.44 20.99 -6.55
C PHE A 540 -11.43 19.88 -5.50
N THR A 541 -10.29 19.64 -4.85
CA THR A 541 -10.13 18.54 -3.87
C THR A 541 -11.09 18.71 -2.71
N VAL A 542 -11.20 19.92 -2.14
CA VAL A 542 -12.11 20.23 -1.05
C VAL A 542 -13.57 20.06 -1.48
N ALA A 543 -13.95 20.59 -2.65
CA ALA A 543 -15.31 20.48 -3.17
C ALA A 543 -15.68 19.01 -3.46
N LYS A 544 -14.78 18.24 -4.06
CA LYS A 544 -15.00 16.81 -4.35
C LYS A 544 -15.08 15.98 -3.08
N ALA A 545 -14.25 16.26 -2.07
CA ALA A 545 -14.34 15.62 -0.77
C ALA A 545 -15.72 15.85 -0.10
N ILE A 546 -16.22 17.09 -0.14
CA ILE A 546 -17.55 17.44 0.36
C ILE A 546 -18.67 16.74 -0.44
N GLU A 547 -18.55 16.66 -1.77
CA GLU A 547 -19.50 15.94 -2.62
C GLU A 547 -19.60 14.46 -2.22
N ILE A 548 -18.45 13.77 -2.13
CA ILE A 548 -18.38 12.34 -1.73
C ILE A 548 -18.91 12.17 -0.30
N TRP A 549 -18.51 13.05 0.61
CA TRP A 549 -18.99 13.05 1.98
C TRP A 549 -20.51 13.18 2.04
N ASN A 550 -21.07 14.17 1.41
CA ASN A 550 -22.52 14.43 1.43
C ASN A 550 -23.33 13.29 0.81
N LYS A 551 -22.76 12.63 -0.18
CA LYS A 551 -23.41 11.51 -0.86
C LYS A 551 -23.43 10.24 -0.01
N TYR A 552 -22.31 9.88 0.62
CA TYR A 552 -22.15 8.57 1.23
C TYR A 552 -22.01 8.59 2.75
N PHE A 553 -21.37 9.62 3.32
CA PHE A 553 -21.06 9.68 4.76
C PHE A 553 -22.08 10.50 5.55
N ALA A 554 -22.50 11.63 5.05
CA ALA A 554 -23.50 12.46 5.73
C ALA A 554 -24.82 11.72 6.07
N PRO A 555 -25.35 10.79 5.23
CA PRO A 555 -26.51 9.98 5.58
C PRO A 555 -26.29 9.00 6.74
N VAL A 556 -25.04 8.73 7.10
CA VAL A 556 -24.63 7.81 8.18
C VAL A 556 -24.26 8.60 9.44
N ILE A 557 -23.44 9.62 9.27
CA ILE A 557 -22.88 10.45 10.36
C ILE A 557 -23.87 11.52 10.82
N GLY A 558 -24.71 12.02 9.94
CA GLY A 558 -25.70 13.09 10.26
C GLY A 558 -25.17 14.50 10.09
N VAL A 559 -23.90 14.70 9.73
CA VAL A 559 -23.25 15.98 9.51
C VAL A 559 -22.88 16.13 8.04
N LYS A 560 -23.17 17.29 7.44
CA LYS A 560 -22.88 17.61 6.04
C LYS A 560 -21.60 18.45 5.91
N ASP A 561 -21.13 18.57 4.68
CA ASP A 561 -20.13 19.53 4.22
C ASP A 561 -18.74 19.35 4.86
N SER A 562 -18.40 18.12 5.29
CA SER A 562 -17.08 17.81 5.81
C SER A 562 -16.10 17.48 4.68
N PRO A 563 -14.93 18.12 4.60
CA PRO A 563 -13.88 17.82 3.62
C PRO A 563 -12.89 16.76 4.12
N ILE A 564 -13.13 16.14 5.28
CA ILE A 564 -12.14 15.40 6.05
C ILE A 564 -11.54 14.19 5.32
N LEU A 565 -12.23 13.66 4.30
CA LEU A 565 -11.71 12.59 3.45
C LEU A 565 -10.40 12.96 2.74
N ALA A 566 -10.12 14.26 2.55
CA ALA A 566 -8.92 14.74 1.88
C ALA A 566 -7.68 14.82 2.79
N ILE A 567 -7.80 14.51 4.09
CA ILE A 567 -6.69 14.73 5.05
C ILE A 567 -5.52 13.76 4.88
N TYR A 568 -5.72 12.62 4.27
CA TYR A 568 -4.70 11.59 4.14
C TYR A 568 -3.48 12.07 3.38
N SER A 569 -2.30 11.94 3.99
CA SER A 569 -1.02 12.29 3.34
C SER A 569 -0.71 11.39 2.15
N HIS A 570 -1.21 10.15 2.15
CA HIS A 570 -1.06 9.24 1.01
C HIS A 570 -1.59 9.82 -0.30
N MET A 571 -2.61 10.70 -0.26
CA MET A 571 -3.05 11.41 -1.46
C MET A 571 -1.96 12.31 -2.06
N ILE A 572 -0.98 12.71 -1.25
CA ILE A 572 0.14 13.56 -1.70
C ILE A 572 1.36 12.68 -2.01
N VAL A 573 1.81 11.87 -1.03
CA VAL A 573 3.09 11.16 -1.11
C VAL A 573 3.01 9.79 -1.79
N TYR A 574 1.80 9.20 -1.92
CA TYR A 574 1.56 7.87 -2.51
C TYR A 574 0.25 7.84 -3.30
N GLY A 575 0.08 8.79 -4.23
CA GLY A 575 -1.15 8.91 -5.01
C GLY A 575 -1.60 7.61 -5.67
N LEU A 576 -2.89 7.32 -5.61
CA LEU A 576 -3.53 6.09 -6.09
C LEU A 576 -3.10 4.80 -5.36
N TYR A 577 -2.45 4.93 -4.17
CA TYR A 577 -2.15 3.78 -3.31
C TYR A 577 -3.34 3.41 -2.39
N LEU A 578 -4.12 4.39 -1.96
CA LEU A 578 -5.24 4.20 -1.02
C LEU A 578 -6.26 3.13 -1.44
N PRO A 579 -6.57 2.92 -2.73
CA PRO A 579 -7.41 1.80 -3.16
C PRO A 579 -6.89 0.41 -2.77
N ASP A 580 -5.57 0.23 -2.60
CA ASP A 580 -4.99 -1.07 -2.23
C ASP A 580 -5.39 -1.50 -0.82
N TYR A 581 -5.57 -0.56 0.11
CA TYR A 581 -6.09 -0.88 1.44
C TYR A 581 -7.53 -1.41 1.38
N ALA A 582 -8.41 -0.71 0.64
CA ALA A 582 -9.81 -1.15 0.51
C ALA A 582 -9.90 -2.51 -0.17
N ILE A 583 -9.14 -2.73 -1.25
CA ILE A 583 -9.09 -4.01 -1.97
C ILE A 583 -8.49 -5.09 -1.05
N GLY A 584 -7.44 -4.78 -0.29
CA GLY A 584 -6.83 -5.69 0.68
C GLY A 584 -7.84 -6.19 1.72
N HIS A 585 -8.68 -5.30 2.24
CA HIS A 585 -9.78 -5.68 3.13
C HIS A 585 -10.80 -6.61 2.46
N LEU A 586 -11.12 -6.38 1.17
CA LEU A 586 -12.03 -7.27 0.44
C LEU A 586 -11.42 -8.65 0.20
N VAL A 587 -10.15 -8.70 -0.20
CA VAL A 587 -9.39 -9.95 -0.37
C VAL A 587 -9.30 -10.70 0.95
N HIS A 588 -8.93 -9.99 2.03
CA HIS A 588 -8.85 -10.54 3.38
C HIS A 588 -10.19 -11.16 3.83
N ALA A 589 -11.30 -10.44 3.68
CA ALA A 589 -12.61 -10.95 4.05
C ALA A 589 -13.02 -12.22 3.26
N GLN A 590 -12.61 -12.32 1.98
CA GLN A 590 -12.86 -13.50 1.17
C GLN A 590 -11.96 -14.69 1.59
N ILE A 591 -10.69 -14.42 1.92
CA ILE A 591 -9.77 -15.44 2.43
C ILE A 591 -10.23 -15.94 3.79
N GLU A 592 -10.62 -15.05 4.73
CA GLU A 592 -11.17 -15.43 6.04
C GLU A 592 -12.40 -16.35 5.90
N ALA A 593 -13.31 -16.01 4.99
CA ALA A 593 -14.47 -16.86 4.72
C ALA A 593 -14.07 -18.24 4.14
N GLN A 594 -13.01 -18.30 3.34
CA GLN A 594 -12.50 -19.54 2.74
C GLN A 594 -11.83 -20.46 3.75
N ILE A 595 -11.06 -19.88 4.70
CA ILE A 595 -10.31 -20.65 5.69
C ILE A 595 -11.16 -21.07 6.90
N GLU A 596 -12.40 -20.58 7.02
CA GLU A 596 -13.28 -20.95 8.14
C GLU A 596 -13.43 -22.47 8.21
N GLY A 597 -13.04 -23.07 9.35
CA GLY A 597 -13.05 -24.52 9.58
C GLY A 597 -11.94 -25.32 8.86
N ARG A 598 -10.97 -24.63 8.26
CA ARG A 598 -9.80 -25.22 7.60
C ARG A 598 -8.51 -24.87 8.33
N ASN A 599 -7.42 -25.57 8.00
CA ASN A 599 -6.09 -25.21 8.50
C ASN A 599 -5.57 -23.99 7.74
N LEU A 600 -5.28 -22.89 8.45
CA LEU A 600 -4.79 -21.63 7.89
C LEU A 600 -3.47 -21.85 7.12
N ALA A 601 -2.51 -22.56 7.69
CA ALA A 601 -1.20 -22.77 7.10
C ALA A 601 -1.28 -23.49 5.76
N THR A 602 -2.07 -24.57 5.69
CA THR A 602 -2.29 -25.33 4.45
C THR A 602 -2.96 -24.49 3.37
N GLU A 603 -3.99 -23.73 3.74
CA GLU A 603 -4.68 -22.86 2.78
C GLU A 603 -3.78 -21.71 2.31
N MET A 604 -3.00 -21.10 3.20
CA MET A 604 -2.06 -20.03 2.83
C MET A 604 -1.01 -20.53 1.85
N GLU A 605 -0.36 -21.66 2.14
CA GLU A 605 0.62 -22.26 1.22
C GLU A 605 -0.02 -22.54 -0.15
N ARG A 606 -1.20 -23.18 -0.17
CA ARG A 606 -1.94 -23.48 -1.40
C ARG A 606 -2.24 -22.22 -2.23
N MET A 607 -2.62 -21.13 -1.56
CA MET A 607 -2.90 -19.85 -2.22
C MET A 607 -1.63 -19.19 -2.74
N CYS A 608 -0.56 -19.17 -1.95
CA CYS A 608 0.70 -18.53 -2.30
C CYS A 608 1.42 -19.21 -3.47
N VAL A 609 1.43 -20.54 -3.54
CA VAL A 609 2.12 -21.28 -4.62
C VAL A 609 1.46 -21.13 -6.00
N GLN A 610 0.29 -20.52 -6.08
CA GLN A 610 -0.27 -20.10 -7.36
C GLN A 610 0.67 -19.12 -8.08
N GLY A 611 1.44 -18.34 -7.30
CA GLY A 611 2.30 -17.29 -7.78
C GLY A 611 1.51 -16.10 -8.33
N ARG A 612 2.20 -15.21 -9.00
CA ARG A 612 1.63 -13.97 -9.54
C ARG A 612 0.76 -14.22 -10.78
N LEU A 613 -0.45 -14.67 -10.57
CA LEU A 613 -1.54 -14.65 -11.57
C LEU A 613 -2.19 -13.26 -11.60
N THR A 614 -3.09 -13.00 -12.57
CA THR A 614 -3.95 -11.81 -12.46
C THR A 614 -4.89 -11.94 -11.25
N PRO A 615 -5.32 -10.83 -10.64
CA PRO A 615 -6.23 -10.85 -9.49
C PRO A 615 -7.46 -11.75 -9.69
N ALA A 616 -8.07 -11.69 -10.86
CA ALA A 616 -9.25 -12.50 -11.18
C ALA A 616 -8.96 -14.01 -11.15
N GLU A 617 -7.87 -14.45 -11.78
CA GLU A 617 -7.51 -15.88 -11.83
C GLU A 617 -6.97 -16.37 -10.49
N TRP A 618 -6.21 -15.53 -9.78
CA TRP A 618 -5.73 -15.85 -8.45
C TRP A 618 -6.88 -16.06 -7.45
N MET A 619 -7.86 -15.15 -7.44
CA MET A 619 -9.05 -15.26 -6.57
C MET A 619 -9.89 -16.50 -6.87
N LYS A 620 -10.06 -16.85 -8.16
CA LYS A 620 -10.74 -18.11 -8.53
C LYS A 620 -10.02 -19.33 -7.96
N GLY A 621 -8.70 -19.38 -8.05
CA GLY A 621 -7.90 -20.47 -7.50
C GLY A 621 -7.85 -20.47 -5.97
N ALA A 622 -7.85 -19.30 -5.34
CA ALA A 622 -7.77 -19.14 -3.90
C ALA A 622 -9.11 -19.45 -3.20
N VAL A 623 -10.20 -18.82 -3.65
CA VAL A 623 -11.52 -18.84 -2.96
C VAL A 623 -12.68 -19.30 -3.86
N GLY A 624 -12.40 -19.73 -5.09
CA GLY A 624 -13.41 -20.22 -6.03
C GLY A 624 -14.34 -19.14 -6.63
N ALA A 625 -14.06 -17.85 -6.38
CA ALA A 625 -14.91 -16.72 -6.80
C ALA A 625 -14.05 -15.50 -7.17
N PRO A 626 -14.55 -14.58 -8.01
CA PRO A 626 -13.90 -13.31 -8.26
C PRO A 626 -13.90 -12.41 -7.03
N LEU A 627 -13.12 -11.33 -7.07
CA LEU A 627 -13.10 -10.31 -6.03
C LEU A 627 -14.49 -9.67 -5.88
N ALA A 628 -15.00 -9.59 -4.63
CA ALA A 628 -16.34 -9.14 -4.33
C ALA A 628 -16.44 -8.51 -2.93
N THR A 629 -17.39 -7.62 -2.75
CA THR A 629 -17.70 -6.97 -1.47
C THR A 629 -18.56 -7.83 -0.55
N LYS A 630 -19.25 -8.83 -1.10
CA LYS A 630 -20.26 -9.63 -0.39
C LYS A 630 -19.74 -10.30 0.88
N PRO A 631 -18.56 -10.97 0.92
CA PRO A 631 -18.07 -11.61 2.14
C PRO A 631 -17.83 -10.62 3.29
N LEU A 632 -17.25 -9.44 3.01
CA LEU A 632 -17.09 -8.37 3.98
C LEU A 632 -18.44 -7.91 4.56
N ILE A 633 -19.39 -7.65 3.68
CA ILE A 633 -20.73 -7.17 4.05
C ILE A 633 -21.50 -8.23 4.87
N ASP A 634 -21.43 -9.50 4.48
CA ASP A 634 -22.11 -10.59 5.17
C ASP A 634 -21.51 -10.85 6.56
N ALA A 635 -20.18 -10.81 6.69
CA ALA A 635 -19.48 -10.92 7.96
C ALA A 635 -19.89 -9.77 8.92
N ALA A 636 -19.92 -8.54 8.41
CA ALA A 636 -20.34 -7.38 9.18
C ALA A 636 -21.82 -7.46 9.59
N LYS A 637 -22.72 -7.95 8.73
CA LYS A 637 -24.15 -8.18 9.08
C LYS A 637 -24.30 -9.21 10.20
N ALA A 638 -23.54 -10.31 10.12
CA ALA A 638 -23.56 -11.35 11.15
C ALA A 638 -23.05 -10.79 12.49
N GLY A 639 -21.94 -10.04 12.46
CA GLY A 639 -21.40 -9.35 13.62
C GLY A 639 -22.40 -8.38 14.26
N LEU A 640 -23.00 -7.50 13.45
CA LEU A 640 -24.02 -6.56 13.92
C LEU A 640 -25.23 -7.23 14.58
N LYS A 641 -25.67 -8.36 14.03
CA LYS A 641 -26.79 -9.12 14.62
C LYS A 641 -26.46 -9.61 16.04
N LEU A 642 -25.22 -10.00 16.29
CA LEU A 642 -24.76 -10.41 17.61
C LEU A 642 -24.60 -9.21 18.54
N LEU A 643 -23.97 -8.13 18.09
CA LEU A 643 -23.74 -6.91 18.87
C LEU A 643 -25.07 -6.26 19.30
N LYS A 644 -26.07 -6.19 18.43
CA LYS A 644 -27.42 -5.67 18.75
C LYS A 644 -28.13 -6.45 19.87
N LYS A 645 -27.75 -7.70 20.13
CA LYS A 645 -28.30 -8.50 21.23
C LYS A 645 -27.57 -8.29 22.56
N LYS A 646 -26.27 -7.93 22.49
CA LYS A 646 -25.41 -7.76 23.67
C LYS A 646 -25.38 -6.33 24.19
N TRP A 647 -25.62 -5.36 23.33
CA TRP A 647 -25.62 -3.91 23.59
C TRP A 647 -26.99 -3.27 23.34
#